data_f2d30a84d9d2b560fc8077b0d72a950b
#
_entry.id   f2d30a84d9d2b560fc8077b0d72a950b
#
_cell.length_a   1.000
_cell.length_b   1.000
_cell.length_c   1.000
_cell.angle_alpha   90.00
_cell.angle_beta   90.00
_cell.angle_gamma   90.00
#
_symmetry.space_group_name_H-M   'P 1'
#
loop_
_entity.id
_entity.type
_entity.pdbx_description
1 polymer ?
#
loop_
_entity_poly.entity_id
_entity_poly.type
_entity_poly.pdbx_seq_one_letter_code
_entity_poly.pdbx_strand_id
1 'polypeptide(L)'
;MNIRLAIALVSSFSTSAQAQVPAAAQQASVSELSEWTGEWRLPPFDHVTPEALAQQIPAAVEDYRRELAAIAANPAPPNFANTVAPLDKAGRPLRRLMALLRTYLSSHSDENWRAVGSGLVAMNEAVQAEALSDPALFARISAVYLALPADTSNAEDARLTELTYTAMVRAGAGLGAAERARLAEIDGRLASLQLQLSQNLNREAAGQFVFLNDAARLDGLPQAQIVAAAELAKSNGHEGAFAIPNQRPQVFAVQTFVRDRETRREVWQQWMNRGGTQGAFDNRPIAAEILSLRKAKARLLGYARFADFVLASRMVGTPERALDIIETNWNAVMAADARRMSELAALAREDGISTIEPWDRIHYLNRFTREHFGIDAQEIAGYFSLPRVRDAFFAAAGDTYGYSFEHLPGVPTVSPDIEVYLARRNGAPAGIIYLDIRPRPQKPQGSWAAQYRQAGDLAPGELPIIVLHSSPPQTAAGEEILLPFEYANVLFHEFGHVLHMLASKANYNGTASLTVPWDFVEVPSLLNERWLLTDRTLDRLPHYQTGRTMPENLRERLRSARQYERVFSVNPEYMAMALVDQKLHQAESPILDVNAFEAAVLAERGFPASADPIMQASAAYHTWSREYAANVYTYLWSDILAADLAEVFLRAPGGLHDREAGERYFDTVLSRANRVPIEQAYREYHGRPPDETALIRRFGLGKEGGNH
;
A
#
# COMPACT_ATOMS: atom_id res chain seq x y z
N MET A 1 40.55 19.57 10.97
CA MET A 1 41.33 18.37 11.40
C MET A 1 40.78 17.20 10.61
N ASN A 2 41.57 16.77 9.62
CA ASN A 2 41.17 15.79 8.61
C ASN A 2 41.05 14.39 9.20
N ILE A 3 39.94 13.73 8.95
CA ILE A 3 39.84 12.27 9.10
C ILE A 3 39.43 11.68 7.75
N ARG A 4 40.42 11.19 7.01
CA ARG A 4 40.27 10.29 5.88
C ARG A 4 40.04 8.89 6.42
N LEU A 5 38.96 8.23 6.05
CA LEU A 5 38.76 6.81 6.33
C LEU A 5 39.36 6.00 5.18
N ALA A 6 40.35 5.17 5.51
CA ALA A 6 41.03 4.27 4.59
C ALA A 6 40.17 3.00 4.36
N ILE A 7 40.02 2.65 3.07
CA ILE A 7 39.52 1.33 2.63
C ILE A 7 40.71 0.37 2.69
N ALA A 8 40.67 -0.65 3.55
CA ALA A 8 41.63 -1.74 3.58
C ALA A 8 41.10 -2.88 2.69
N LEU A 9 41.83 -3.14 1.61
CA LEU A 9 41.73 -4.38 0.83
C LEU A 9 42.39 -5.51 1.62
N VAL A 10 41.68 -6.60 1.83
CA VAL A 10 42.29 -7.89 2.22
C VAL A 10 42.13 -8.82 1.02
N SER A 11 43.27 -9.06 0.37
CA SER A 11 43.44 -10.11 -0.62
C SER A 11 43.93 -11.37 0.10
N SER A 12 43.20 -12.48 -0.02
CA SER A 12 43.77 -13.80 0.21
C SER A 12 43.28 -14.77 -0.88
N PHE A 13 44.24 -15.23 -1.66
CA PHE A 13 44.09 -16.26 -2.68
C PHE A 13 43.84 -17.61 -2.05
N SER A 14 42.89 -18.36 -2.55
CA SER A 14 42.88 -19.81 -2.52
C SER A 14 42.30 -20.35 -3.82
N THR A 15 43.15 -21.03 -4.56
CA THR A 15 42.87 -21.79 -5.77
C THR A 15 42.11 -23.06 -5.45
N SER A 16 40.99 -23.31 -6.18
CA SER A 16 40.74 -24.60 -6.85
C SER A 16 39.33 -24.71 -7.48
N ALA A 17 39.33 -25.43 -8.59
CA ALA A 17 38.19 -26.02 -9.33
C ALA A 17 37.42 -25.07 -10.27
N GLN A 18 37.87 -25.02 -11.51
CA GLN A 18 37.13 -24.62 -12.66
C GLN A 18 35.94 -25.56 -12.91
N ALA A 19 34.72 -25.08 -12.62
CA ALA A 19 33.53 -25.60 -13.25
C ALA A 19 33.31 -24.78 -14.54
N GLN A 20 33.27 -25.45 -15.69
CA GLN A 20 33.00 -24.86 -16.98
C GLN A 20 31.58 -24.26 -16.96
N VAL A 21 31.50 -22.92 -16.99
CA VAL A 21 30.30 -22.17 -17.29
C VAL A 21 30.05 -22.29 -18.81
N PRO A 22 28.81 -22.60 -19.25
CA PRO A 22 28.51 -22.60 -20.70
C PRO A 22 28.70 -21.19 -21.24
N ALA A 23 29.50 -21.07 -22.31
CA ALA A 23 29.70 -19.84 -23.03
C ALA A 23 28.40 -19.40 -23.72
N ALA A 24 28.20 -18.06 -23.74
CA ALA A 24 27.23 -17.29 -24.50
C ALA A 24 25.99 -16.78 -23.74
N ALA A 25 26.21 -16.04 -22.62
CA ALA A 25 25.38 -14.86 -22.40
C ALA A 25 26.06 -13.73 -23.20
N GLN A 26 25.53 -13.37 -24.37
CA GLN A 26 25.90 -12.16 -25.08
C GLN A 26 25.69 -10.98 -24.11
N GLN A 27 26.73 -10.23 -23.80
CA GLN A 27 26.62 -8.97 -23.05
C GLN A 27 25.75 -8.03 -23.86
N ALA A 28 24.48 -7.89 -23.45
CA ALA A 28 23.58 -6.92 -24.02
C ALA A 28 24.23 -5.52 -23.92
N SER A 29 24.19 -4.74 -24.99
CA SER A 29 24.68 -3.35 -24.96
C SER A 29 23.84 -2.52 -23.99
N VAL A 30 24.38 -1.42 -23.45
CA VAL A 30 23.68 -0.54 -22.48
C VAL A 30 22.32 -0.08 -23.01
N SER A 31 22.11 -0.04 -24.33
CA SER A 31 20.83 0.33 -24.96
C SER A 31 19.74 -0.74 -24.88
N GLU A 32 20.06 -2.02 -24.85
CA GLU A 32 19.06 -3.11 -25.00
C GLU A 32 18.11 -3.26 -23.80
N LEU A 33 18.60 -3.12 -22.57
CA LEU A 33 17.76 -3.24 -21.38
C LEU A 33 16.86 -2.02 -21.12
N SER A 34 17.20 -0.84 -21.66
CA SER A 34 16.37 0.37 -21.54
C SER A 34 15.54 0.66 -22.78
N GLU A 35 15.92 0.11 -23.95
CA GLU A 35 15.19 0.22 -25.22
C GLU A 35 14.42 -1.06 -25.49
N TRP A 36 13.21 -1.14 -24.99
CA TRP A 36 12.35 -2.31 -25.17
C TRP A 36 11.89 -2.40 -26.62
N THR A 37 12.11 -3.55 -27.23
CA THR A 37 11.88 -3.80 -28.66
C THR A 37 10.75 -4.81 -28.91
N GLY A 38 10.47 -5.17 -30.16
CA GLY A 38 9.39 -6.09 -30.52
C GLY A 38 8.03 -5.42 -30.68
N GLU A 39 6.99 -6.21 -30.95
CA GLU A 39 5.65 -5.72 -31.31
C GLU A 39 5.05 -4.79 -30.25
N TRP A 40 5.14 -5.19 -28.96
CA TRP A 40 4.59 -4.44 -27.83
C TRP A 40 5.66 -3.69 -27.02
N ARG A 41 6.94 -3.79 -27.45
CA ARG A 41 8.10 -3.21 -26.75
C ARG A 41 8.07 -3.59 -25.26
N LEU A 42 8.12 -4.88 -25.00
CA LEU A 42 8.02 -5.45 -23.65
C LEU A 42 9.37 -5.44 -22.93
N PRO A 43 9.37 -5.51 -21.56
CA PRO A 43 10.60 -5.64 -20.77
C PRO A 43 11.38 -6.91 -21.18
N PRO A 44 12.70 -6.84 -21.39
CA PRO A 44 13.53 -7.98 -21.81
C PRO A 44 13.96 -8.83 -20.60
N PHE A 45 13.00 -9.39 -19.85
CA PHE A 45 13.28 -10.13 -18.60
C PHE A 45 14.22 -11.32 -18.78
N ASP A 46 14.29 -11.93 -19.94
CA ASP A 46 15.18 -13.05 -20.28
C ASP A 46 16.67 -12.64 -20.42
N HIS A 47 16.95 -11.32 -20.51
CA HIS A 47 18.31 -10.79 -20.64
C HIS A 47 18.80 -10.01 -19.40
N VAL A 48 17.96 -9.90 -18.37
CA VAL A 48 18.27 -9.09 -17.17
C VAL A 48 19.07 -9.89 -16.14
N THR A 49 20.25 -9.39 -15.77
CA THR A 49 21.06 -9.94 -14.66
C THR A 49 21.40 -8.86 -13.64
N PRO A 50 21.73 -9.24 -12.38
CA PRO A 50 22.17 -8.27 -11.37
C PRO A 50 23.37 -7.44 -11.83
N GLU A 51 24.36 -8.07 -12.51
CA GLU A 51 25.58 -7.44 -12.99
C GLU A 51 25.27 -6.43 -14.10
N ALA A 52 24.37 -6.77 -15.04
CA ALA A 52 23.97 -5.89 -16.13
C ALA A 52 23.30 -4.62 -15.56
N LEU A 53 22.39 -4.75 -14.58
CA LEU A 53 21.78 -3.58 -13.95
C LEU A 53 22.76 -2.80 -13.07
N ALA A 54 23.69 -3.47 -12.37
CA ALA A 54 24.75 -2.81 -11.60
C ALA A 54 25.69 -1.96 -12.49
N GLN A 55 25.85 -2.33 -13.75
CA GLN A 55 26.62 -1.56 -14.74
C GLN A 55 25.78 -0.45 -15.37
N GLN A 56 24.54 -0.72 -15.78
CA GLN A 56 23.74 0.20 -16.60
C GLN A 56 23.05 1.29 -15.79
N ILE A 57 22.58 1.01 -14.55
CA ILE A 57 21.89 2.01 -13.74
C ILE A 57 22.79 3.20 -13.40
N PRO A 58 24.05 3.03 -12.94
CA PRO A 58 24.95 4.17 -12.74
C PRO A 58 25.17 5.02 -13.99
N ALA A 59 25.33 4.40 -15.15
CA ALA A 59 25.46 5.13 -16.43
C ALA A 59 24.20 5.92 -16.77
N ALA A 60 23.01 5.32 -16.57
CA ALA A 60 21.73 6.00 -16.78
C ALA A 60 21.48 7.15 -15.77
N VAL A 61 22.01 7.05 -14.55
CA VAL A 61 22.01 8.15 -13.57
C VAL A 61 22.83 9.33 -14.07
N GLU A 62 24.04 9.08 -14.64
CA GLU A 62 24.87 10.15 -15.19
C GLU A 62 24.23 10.77 -16.45
N ASP A 63 23.55 9.97 -17.27
CA ASP A 63 22.80 10.48 -18.41
C ASP A 63 21.66 11.40 -17.95
N TYR A 64 20.91 10.97 -16.93
CA TYR A 64 19.86 11.78 -16.33
C TYR A 64 20.40 13.11 -15.77
N ARG A 65 21.55 13.09 -15.07
CA ARG A 65 22.22 14.32 -14.61
C ARG A 65 22.58 15.26 -15.76
N ARG A 66 23.06 14.72 -16.89
CA ARG A 66 23.36 15.53 -18.09
C ARG A 66 22.11 16.15 -18.69
N GLU A 67 21.00 15.40 -18.76
CA GLU A 67 19.72 15.94 -19.23
C GLU A 67 19.22 17.09 -18.32
N LEU A 68 19.27 16.91 -17.00
CA LEU A 68 18.91 17.96 -16.02
C LEU A 68 19.79 19.21 -16.18
N ALA A 69 21.10 19.03 -16.28
CA ALA A 69 22.04 20.13 -16.48
C ALA A 69 21.78 20.90 -17.79
N ALA A 70 21.44 20.20 -18.87
CA ALA A 70 21.09 20.82 -20.15
C ALA A 70 19.80 21.66 -20.04
N ILE A 71 18.80 21.18 -19.31
CA ILE A 71 17.57 21.95 -19.05
C ILE A 71 17.90 23.19 -18.20
N ALA A 72 18.67 23.03 -17.13
CA ALA A 72 19.04 24.12 -16.23
C ALA A 72 19.86 25.22 -16.96
N ALA A 73 20.78 24.83 -17.83
CA ALA A 73 21.66 25.72 -18.58
C ALA A 73 21.06 26.30 -19.87
N ASN A 74 19.81 25.98 -20.21
CA ASN A 74 19.19 26.45 -21.44
C ASN A 74 19.10 27.99 -21.46
N PRO A 75 19.75 28.68 -22.45
CA PRO A 75 19.80 30.15 -22.45
C PRO A 75 18.48 30.82 -22.89
N ALA A 76 17.54 30.05 -23.48
CA ALA A 76 16.25 30.59 -23.89
C ALA A 76 15.38 30.94 -22.68
N PRO A 77 14.53 31.96 -22.75
CA PRO A 77 13.55 32.26 -21.70
C PRO A 77 12.75 31.00 -21.33
N PRO A 78 12.58 30.71 -20.01
CA PRO A 78 11.84 29.54 -19.57
C PRO A 78 10.38 29.54 -20.07
N ASN A 79 9.95 28.40 -20.59
CA ASN A 79 8.56 28.15 -20.93
C ASN A 79 8.26 26.65 -20.75
N PHE A 80 7.00 26.25 -20.89
CA PHE A 80 6.58 24.87 -20.71
C PHE A 80 7.38 23.89 -21.59
N ALA A 81 7.50 24.20 -22.88
CA ALA A 81 8.12 23.31 -23.88
C ALA A 81 9.63 23.13 -23.69
N ASN A 82 10.35 24.11 -23.15
CA ASN A 82 11.82 24.05 -22.96
C ASN A 82 12.24 23.82 -21.50
N THR A 83 11.29 23.67 -20.57
CA THR A 83 11.60 23.55 -19.14
C THR A 83 10.79 22.41 -18.50
N VAL A 84 9.44 22.51 -18.42
CA VAL A 84 8.61 21.57 -17.67
C VAL A 84 8.48 20.23 -18.40
N ALA A 85 8.12 20.24 -19.68
CA ALA A 85 7.95 19.03 -20.46
C ALA A 85 9.26 18.23 -20.64
N PRO A 86 10.43 18.85 -20.91
CA PRO A 86 11.70 18.13 -20.92
C PRO A 86 12.06 17.54 -19.55
N LEU A 87 11.79 18.24 -18.45
CA LEU A 87 12.07 17.75 -17.09
C LEU A 87 11.24 16.50 -16.77
N ASP A 88 9.95 16.48 -17.12
CA ASP A 88 9.07 15.32 -16.93
C ASP A 88 9.53 14.10 -17.74
N LYS A 89 10.08 14.31 -18.94
CA LYS A 89 10.57 13.26 -19.82
C LYS A 89 11.97 12.77 -19.49
N ALA A 90 12.79 13.57 -18.83
CA ALA A 90 14.18 13.26 -18.51
C ALA A 90 14.30 11.96 -17.70
N GLY A 91 15.39 11.22 -17.89
CA GLY A 91 15.68 9.98 -17.17
C GLY A 91 14.83 8.77 -17.60
N ARG A 92 14.27 8.76 -18.82
CA ARG A 92 13.48 7.63 -19.33
C ARG A 92 14.24 6.28 -19.27
N PRO A 93 15.51 6.18 -19.71
CA PRO A 93 16.28 4.94 -19.59
C PRO A 93 16.42 4.49 -18.12
N LEU A 94 16.70 5.42 -17.22
CA LEU A 94 16.80 5.13 -15.79
C LEU A 94 15.47 4.58 -15.23
N ARG A 95 14.32 5.18 -15.56
CA ARG A 95 13.01 4.69 -15.13
C ARG A 95 12.78 3.25 -15.58
N ARG A 96 13.11 2.90 -16.83
CA ARG A 96 12.96 1.53 -17.36
C ARG A 96 13.86 0.52 -16.67
N LEU A 97 15.13 0.85 -16.44
CA LEU A 97 16.06 0.00 -15.69
C LEU A 97 15.63 -0.18 -14.24
N MET A 98 15.13 0.89 -13.60
CA MET A 98 14.60 0.81 -12.24
C MET A 98 13.31 -0.02 -12.15
N ALA A 99 12.47 -0.02 -13.19
CA ALA A 99 11.31 -0.90 -13.24
C ALA A 99 11.72 -2.37 -13.27
N LEU A 100 12.74 -2.73 -14.07
CA LEU A 100 13.32 -4.08 -14.10
C LEU A 100 13.89 -4.46 -12.71
N LEU A 101 14.74 -3.61 -12.13
CA LEU A 101 15.35 -3.87 -10.82
C LEU A 101 14.30 -4.11 -9.74
N ARG A 102 13.30 -3.21 -9.63
CA ARG A 102 12.24 -3.33 -8.63
C ARG A 102 11.43 -4.60 -8.79
N THR A 103 11.20 -5.05 -10.03
CA THR A 103 10.50 -6.31 -10.30
C THR A 103 11.27 -7.50 -9.73
N TYR A 104 12.58 -7.60 -9.98
CA TYR A 104 13.37 -8.67 -9.40
C TYR A 104 13.42 -8.61 -7.87
N LEU A 105 13.58 -7.42 -7.28
CA LEU A 105 13.59 -7.25 -5.83
C LEU A 105 12.24 -7.61 -5.17
N SER A 106 11.12 -7.39 -5.85
CA SER A 106 9.78 -7.61 -5.32
C SER A 106 9.16 -8.95 -5.72
N SER A 107 9.69 -9.62 -6.72
CA SER A 107 9.06 -10.81 -7.32
C SER A 107 9.99 -12.02 -7.41
N HIS A 108 11.29 -11.82 -7.42
CA HIS A 108 12.31 -12.88 -7.52
C HIS A 108 13.58 -12.52 -6.75
N SER A 109 13.42 -12.19 -5.46
CA SER A 109 14.50 -11.66 -4.61
C SER A 109 15.36 -12.77 -4.01
N ASP A 110 16.44 -13.13 -4.68
CA ASP A 110 17.51 -13.94 -4.13
C ASP A 110 18.63 -13.08 -3.48
N GLU A 111 19.70 -13.73 -3.02
CA GLU A 111 20.82 -13.05 -2.37
C GLU A 111 21.56 -12.12 -3.34
N ASN A 112 21.73 -12.51 -4.61
CA ASN A 112 22.42 -11.71 -5.62
C ASN A 112 21.67 -10.42 -5.92
N TRP A 113 20.34 -10.50 -6.11
CA TRP A 113 19.50 -9.34 -6.31
C TRP A 113 19.50 -8.39 -5.11
N ARG A 114 19.44 -8.94 -3.89
CA ARG A 114 19.51 -8.12 -2.66
C ARG A 114 20.86 -7.45 -2.48
N ALA A 115 21.96 -8.12 -2.84
CA ALA A 115 23.32 -7.58 -2.71
C ALA A 115 23.51 -6.30 -3.54
N VAL A 116 22.98 -6.25 -4.77
CA VAL A 116 23.12 -5.06 -5.63
C VAL A 116 21.96 -4.06 -5.48
N GLY A 117 20.77 -4.55 -5.14
CA GLY A 117 19.53 -3.78 -5.23
C GLY A 117 19.47 -2.56 -4.31
N SER A 118 19.86 -2.69 -3.04
CA SER A 118 19.77 -1.60 -2.08
C SER A 118 20.63 -0.39 -2.48
N GLY A 119 21.83 -0.62 -2.99
CA GLY A 119 22.72 0.44 -3.45
C GLY A 119 22.19 1.16 -4.70
N LEU A 120 21.62 0.40 -5.65
CA LEU A 120 21.06 0.97 -6.89
C LEU A 120 19.76 1.75 -6.63
N VAL A 121 18.92 1.27 -5.71
CA VAL A 121 17.71 2.01 -5.28
C VAL A 121 18.13 3.33 -4.60
N ALA A 122 19.09 3.28 -3.67
CA ALA A 122 19.57 4.48 -2.99
C ALA A 122 20.18 5.50 -3.97
N MET A 123 20.91 5.04 -4.99
CA MET A 123 21.48 5.91 -6.05
C MET A 123 20.37 6.61 -6.85
N ASN A 124 19.32 5.88 -7.21
CA ASN A 124 18.18 6.47 -7.91
C ASN A 124 17.45 7.50 -7.03
N GLU A 125 17.21 7.18 -5.75
CA GLU A 125 16.58 8.13 -4.82
C GLU A 125 17.41 9.40 -4.63
N ALA A 126 18.72 9.27 -4.56
CA ALA A 126 19.64 10.40 -4.43
C ALA A 126 19.55 11.34 -5.65
N VAL A 127 19.60 10.82 -6.88
CA VAL A 127 19.51 11.67 -8.08
C VAL A 127 18.12 12.30 -8.25
N GLN A 128 17.05 11.63 -7.84
CA GLN A 128 15.71 12.25 -7.82
C GLN A 128 15.63 13.39 -6.80
N ALA A 129 16.24 13.24 -5.62
CA ALA A 129 16.31 14.29 -4.62
C ALA A 129 17.17 15.47 -5.08
N GLU A 130 18.32 15.21 -5.75
CA GLU A 130 19.15 16.23 -6.39
C GLU A 130 18.32 17.05 -7.38
N ALA A 131 17.57 16.40 -8.27
CA ALA A 131 16.73 17.05 -9.28
C ALA A 131 15.67 17.98 -8.64
N LEU A 132 14.99 17.49 -7.60
CA LEU A 132 13.93 18.25 -6.91
C LEU A 132 14.47 19.44 -6.10
N SER A 133 15.73 19.39 -5.64
CA SER A 133 16.35 20.44 -4.82
C SER A 133 17.28 21.37 -5.63
N ASP A 134 17.42 21.20 -6.94
CA ASP A 134 18.30 21.98 -7.80
C ASP A 134 17.79 23.43 -7.92
N PRO A 135 18.57 24.46 -7.51
CA PRO A 135 18.13 25.85 -7.55
C PRO A 135 18.01 26.42 -8.98
N ALA A 136 18.81 25.94 -9.94
CA ALA A 136 18.78 26.44 -11.31
C ALA A 136 17.54 25.90 -12.05
N LEU A 137 17.22 24.63 -11.87
CA LEU A 137 15.95 24.06 -12.33
C LEU A 137 14.76 24.75 -11.67
N PHE A 138 14.81 24.96 -10.35
CA PHE A 138 13.75 25.64 -9.62
C PHE A 138 13.51 27.07 -10.11
N ALA A 139 14.57 27.83 -10.42
CA ALA A 139 14.43 29.19 -10.96
C ALA A 139 13.67 29.18 -12.31
N ARG A 140 13.96 28.21 -13.17
CA ARG A 140 13.27 28.06 -14.47
C ARG A 140 11.81 27.61 -14.28
N ILE A 141 11.56 26.62 -13.44
CA ILE A 141 10.20 26.14 -13.13
C ILE A 141 9.37 27.25 -12.50
N SER A 142 9.94 28.01 -11.57
CA SER A 142 9.27 29.17 -10.94
C SER A 142 8.87 30.24 -11.95
N ALA A 143 9.75 30.53 -12.92
CA ALA A 143 9.44 31.49 -13.97
C ALA A 143 8.27 31.02 -14.85
N VAL A 144 8.21 29.72 -15.18
CA VAL A 144 7.08 29.16 -15.94
C VAL A 144 5.80 29.19 -15.11
N TYR A 145 5.88 28.78 -13.83
CA TYR A 145 4.72 28.77 -12.92
C TYR A 145 4.11 30.17 -12.73
N LEU A 146 4.95 31.16 -12.48
CA LEU A 146 4.51 32.56 -12.27
C LEU A 146 3.95 33.20 -13.56
N ALA A 147 4.31 32.68 -14.73
CA ALA A 147 3.83 33.12 -16.03
C ALA A 147 2.58 32.36 -16.51
N LEU A 148 2.06 31.39 -15.71
CA LEU A 148 0.84 30.67 -16.09
C LEU A 148 -0.32 31.66 -16.21
N PRO A 149 -1.04 31.68 -17.37
CA PRO A 149 -2.23 32.50 -17.50
C PRO A 149 -3.35 31.98 -16.58
N ALA A 150 -4.23 32.88 -16.13
CA ALA A 150 -5.39 32.48 -15.32
C ALA A 150 -6.38 31.57 -16.09
N ASP A 151 -6.32 31.62 -17.41
CA ASP A 151 -7.13 30.79 -18.33
C ASP A 151 -6.18 30.13 -19.35
N THR A 152 -5.79 28.87 -19.11
CA THR A 152 -4.89 28.13 -19.97
C THR A 152 -5.66 27.21 -20.91
N SER A 153 -5.37 27.31 -22.20
CA SER A 153 -5.94 26.40 -23.23
C SER A 153 -5.50 24.93 -23.07
N ASN A 154 -4.45 24.66 -22.28
CA ASN A 154 -3.97 23.31 -21.93
C ASN A 154 -3.92 23.13 -20.41
N ALA A 155 -5.02 22.63 -19.84
CA ALA A 155 -5.14 22.42 -18.40
C ALA A 155 -4.12 21.41 -17.83
N GLU A 156 -3.69 20.40 -18.63
CA GLU A 156 -2.72 19.41 -18.18
C GLU A 156 -1.30 20.00 -18.08
N ASP A 157 -0.90 20.89 -19.02
CA ASP A 157 0.40 21.57 -18.94
C ASP A 157 0.48 22.47 -17.71
N ALA A 158 -0.59 23.21 -17.42
CA ALA A 158 -0.70 24.00 -16.20
C ALA A 158 -0.62 23.13 -14.95
N ARG A 159 -1.35 22.02 -14.94
CA ARG A 159 -1.34 21.08 -13.82
C ARG A 159 0.03 20.48 -13.58
N LEU A 160 0.72 20.01 -14.63
CA LEU A 160 2.08 19.51 -14.51
C LEU A 160 3.03 20.56 -13.97
N THR A 161 2.93 21.80 -14.44
CA THR A 161 3.76 22.94 -13.96
C THR A 161 3.52 23.18 -12.47
N GLU A 162 2.26 23.22 -12.04
CA GLU A 162 1.87 23.39 -10.62
C GLU A 162 2.43 22.25 -9.75
N LEU A 163 2.25 20.99 -10.17
CA LEU A 163 2.73 19.82 -9.44
C LEU A 163 4.25 19.81 -9.32
N THR A 164 4.96 20.12 -10.41
CA THR A 164 6.43 20.20 -10.42
C THR A 164 6.94 21.31 -9.53
N TYR A 165 6.38 22.53 -9.64
CA TYR A 165 6.72 23.64 -8.79
C TYR A 165 6.51 23.32 -7.30
N THR A 166 5.33 22.78 -6.97
CA THR A 166 4.99 22.40 -5.60
C THR A 166 5.93 21.32 -5.05
N ALA A 167 6.27 20.31 -5.84
CA ALA A 167 7.22 19.26 -5.45
C ALA A 167 8.60 19.86 -5.12
N MET A 168 9.12 20.78 -5.95
CA MET A 168 10.41 21.43 -5.73
C MET A 168 10.40 22.37 -4.51
N VAL A 169 9.32 23.14 -4.30
CA VAL A 169 9.13 23.96 -3.08
C VAL A 169 9.17 23.08 -1.83
N ARG A 170 8.46 21.97 -1.84
CA ARG A 170 8.39 21.00 -0.73
C ARG A 170 9.72 20.28 -0.49
N ALA A 171 10.56 20.13 -1.52
CA ALA A 171 11.94 19.64 -1.41
C ALA A 171 12.94 20.72 -0.93
N GLY A 172 12.49 21.96 -0.75
CA GLY A 172 13.31 23.07 -0.26
C GLY A 172 14.15 23.76 -1.33
N ALA A 173 13.84 23.59 -2.62
CA ALA A 173 14.61 24.23 -3.70
C ALA A 173 14.62 25.77 -3.61
N GLY A 174 13.56 26.37 -3.08
CA GLY A 174 13.46 27.82 -2.86
C GLY A 174 14.19 28.37 -1.62
N LEU A 175 14.75 27.50 -0.78
CA LEU A 175 15.44 27.90 0.45
C LEU A 175 16.85 28.46 0.15
N GLY A 176 17.39 29.27 1.07
CA GLY A 176 18.78 29.69 1.07
C GLY A 176 19.75 28.52 1.28
N ALA A 177 21.03 28.68 0.94
CA ALA A 177 22.02 27.61 1.02
C ALA A 177 22.16 27.02 2.45
N ALA A 178 22.14 27.85 3.48
CA ALA A 178 22.23 27.45 4.88
C ALA A 178 20.97 26.65 5.30
N GLU A 179 19.79 27.07 4.85
CA GLU A 179 18.52 26.40 5.13
C GLU A 179 18.42 25.06 4.44
N ARG A 180 18.86 24.95 3.17
CA ARG A 180 18.95 23.66 2.46
C ARG A 180 19.91 22.69 3.16
N ALA A 181 21.07 23.17 3.64
CA ALA A 181 21.99 22.33 4.41
C ALA A 181 21.33 21.82 5.70
N ARG A 182 20.58 22.69 6.39
CA ARG A 182 19.83 22.31 7.59
C ARG A 182 18.70 21.31 7.27
N LEU A 183 17.99 21.49 6.17
CA LEU A 183 16.95 20.54 5.71
C LEU A 183 17.56 19.15 5.43
N ALA A 184 18.68 19.09 4.73
CA ALA A 184 19.39 17.85 4.45
C ALA A 184 19.87 17.12 5.73
N GLU A 185 20.35 17.89 6.72
CA GLU A 185 20.72 17.35 8.05
C GLU A 185 19.49 16.74 8.75
N ILE A 186 18.36 17.45 8.77
CA ILE A 186 17.12 16.98 9.36
C ILE A 186 16.63 15.71 8.65
N ASP A 187 16.60 15.68 7.32
CA ASP A 187 16.13 14.55 6.54
C ASP A 187 17.03 13.32 6.73
N GLY A 188 18.34 13.50 6.76
CA GLY A 188 19.29 12.43 7.07
C GLY A 188 19.09 11.85 8.47
N ARG A 189 18.86 12.72 9.47
CA ARG A 189 18.59 12.25 10.84
C ARG A 189 17.24 11.54 10.95
N LEU A 190 16.18 12.06 10.31
CA LEU A 190 14.88 11.39 10.23
C LEU A 190 14.98 10.01 9.62
N ALA A 191 15.68 9.86 8.49
CA ALA A 191 15.87 8.55 7.85
C ALA A 191 16.60 7.55 8.78
N SER A 192 17.65 8.00 9.48
CA SER A 192 18.38 7.18 10.45
C SER A 192 17.49 6.73 11.61
N LEU A 193 16.68 7.63 12.18
CA LEU A 193 15.79 7.33 13.30
C LEU A 193 14.65 6.38 12.89
N GLN A 194 14.07 6.57 11.70
CA GLN A 194 13.04 5.68 11.16
C GLN A 194 13.57 4.26 10.95
N LEU A 195 14.78 4.14 10.41
CA LEU A 195 15.47 2.85 10.27
C LEU A 195 15.71 2.20 11.63
N GLN A 196 16.22 2.96 12.60
CA GLN A 196 16.47 2.47 13.96
C GLN A 196 15.18 1.97 14.63
N LEU A 197 14.09 2.75 14.56
CA LEU A 197 12.78 2.38 15.08
C LEU A 197 12.30 1.05 14.48
N SER A 198 12.35 0.93 13.16
CA SER A 198 11.96 -0.29 12.44
C SER A 198 12.83 -1.48 12.81
N GLN A 199 14.16 -1.29 12.91
CA GLN A 199 15.09 -2.33 13.33
C GLN A 199 14.85 -2.79 14.78
N ASN A 200 14.53 -1.87 15.69
CA ASN A 200 14.18 -2.20 17.07
C ASN A 200 12.95 -3.11 17.11
N LEU A 201 11.86 -2.76 16.40
CA LEU A 201 10.65 -3.58 16.34
C LEU A 201 10.92 -4.97 15.75
N ASN A 202 11.72 -5.04 14.68
CA ASN A 202 12.06 -6.32 14.05
C ASN A 202 12.93 -7.21 14.94
N ARG A 203 13.92 -6.63 15.61
CA ARG A 203 14.80 -7.38 16.54
C ARG A 203 14.05 -7.84 17.79
N GLU A 204 13.19 -6.97 18.33
CA GLU A 204 12.33 -7.31 19.44
C GLU A 204 11.39 -8.46 19.06
N ALA A 205 10.69 -8.37 17.92
CA ALA A 205 9.82 -9.43 17.42
C ALA A 205 10.57 -10.76 17.16
N ALA A 206 11.81 -10.70 16.70
CA ALA A 206 12.62 -11.89 16.44
C ALA A 206 13.15 -12.57 17.71
N GLY A 207 13.30 -11.82 18.81
CA GLY A 207 13.84 -12.31 20.07
C GLY A 207 12.82 -12.58 21.17
N GLN A 208 11.54 -12.26 20.93
CA GLN A 208 10.48 -12.42 21.93
C GLN A 208 9.53 -13.56 21.58
N PHE A 209 9.32 -14.46 22.56
CA PHE A 209 8.45 -15.61 22.43
C PHE A 209 7.61 -15.76 23.72
N VAL A 210 6.35 -16.17 23.57
CA VAL A 210 5.59 -16.75 24.67
C VAL A 210 5.83 -18.26 24.63
N PHE A 211 6.50 -18.81 25.66
CA PHE A 211 6.74 -20.24 25.79
C PHE A 211 5.65 -20.90 26.63
N LEU A 212 5.04 -21.95 26.10
CA LEU A 212 3.97 -22.72 26.72
C LEU A 212 4.44 -24.17 26.91
N ASN A 213 4.30 -24.71 28.13
CA ASN A 213 4.73 -26.08 28.45
C ASN A 213 3.60 -27.10 28.34
N ASP A 214 2.37 -26.66 28.05
CA ASP A 214 1.19 -27.50 27.94
C ASP A 214 0.50 -27.29 26.60
N ALA A 215 0.37 -28.36 25.80
CA ALA A 215 -0.34 -28.35 24.52
C ALA A 215 -1.81 -27.93 24.64
N ALA A 216 -2.46 -28.21 25.80
CA ALA A 216 -3.85 -27.84 26.05
C ALA A 216 -4.07 -26.32 25.98
N ARG A 217 -3.04 -25.53 26.27
CA ARG A 217 -3.08 -24.07 26.15
C ARG A 217 -3.16 -23.57 24.70
N LEU A 218 -2.92 -24.45 23.71
CA LEU A 218 -3.05 -24.17 22.28
C LEU A 218 -4.34 -24.75 21.67
N ASP A 219 -5.25 -25.26 22.50
CA ASP A 219 -6.51 -25.82 22.01
C ASP A 219 -7.26 -24.80 21.13
N GLY A 220 -7.69 -25.26 19.95
CA GLY A 220 -8.31 -24.46 18.91
C GLY A 220 -7.36 -23.94 17.83
N LEU A 221 -6.05 -23.88 18.08
CA LEU A 221 -5.08 -23.48 17.05
C LEU A 221 -4.97 -24.58 15.97
N PRO A 222 -4.86 -24.24 14.67
CA PRO A 222 -4.66 -25.22 13.61
C PRO A 222 -3.43 -26.11 13.84
N GLN A 223 -3.55 -27.42 13.60
CA GLN A 223 -2.52 -28.42 13.90
C GLN A 223 -1.15 -28.08 13.28
N ALA A 224 -1.14 -27.56 12.05
CA ALA A 224 0.12 -27.15 11.40
C ALA A 224 0.85 -26.03 12.17
N GLN A 225 0.12 -25.11 12.81
CA GLN A 225 0.69 -24.05 13.61
C GLN A 225 1.18 -24.57 14.97
N ILE A 226 0.51 -25.57 15.57
CA ILE A 226 0.96 -26.23 16.79
C ILE A 226 2.30 -26.93 16.53
N VAL A 227 2.43 -27.66 15.42
CA VAL A 227 3.68 -28.30 15.00
C VAL A 227 4.79 -27.27 14.81
N ALA A 228 4.50 -26.20 14.09
CA ALA A 228 5.47 -25.12 13.88
C ALA A 228 5.92 -24.45 15.21
N ALA A 229 5.01 -24.27 16.18
CA ALA A 229 5.32 -23.74 17.50
C ALA A 229 6.21 -24.68 18.30
N ALA A 230 6.02 -25.99 18.21
CA ALA A 230 6.89 -26.99 18.87
C ALA A 230 8.31 -26.99 18.27
N GLU A 231 8.43 -27.00 16.94
CA GLU A 231 9.73 -26.93 16.26
C GLU A 231 10.46 -25.62 16.59
N LEU A 232 9.74 -24.49 16.64
CA LEU A 232 10.30 -23.21 17.02
C LEU A 232 10.81 -23.20 18.46
N ALA A 233 10.07 -23.78 19.41
CA ALA A 233 10.50 -23.92 20.79
C ALA A 233 11.77 -24.76 20.89
N LYS A 234 11.81 -25.91 20.21
CA LYS A 234 13.00 -26.80 20.16
C LYS A 234 14.23 -26.09 19.59
N SER A 235 14.08 -25.34 18.50
CA SER A 235 15.18 -24.57 17.90
C SER A 235 15.73 -23.46 18.80
N ASN A 236 14.91 -23.00 19.78
CA ASN A 236 15.28 -22.03 20.80
C ASN A 236 15.70 -22.68 22.14
N GLY A 237 15.94 -24.00 22.18
CA GLY A 237 16.43 -24.70 23.36
C GLY A 237 15.36 -25.12 24.38
N HIS A 238 14.08 -25.01 24.03
CA HIS A 238 12.94 -25.37 24.88
C HIS A 238 12.24 -26.63 24.36
N GLU A 239 12.96 -27.78 24.40
CA GLU A 239 12.41 -29.06 23.93
C GLU A 239 11.19 -29.49 24.77
N GLY A 240 10.10 -29.88 24.11
CA GLY A 240 8.84 -30.27 24.74
C GLY A 240 7.89 -29.10 25.03
N ALA A 241 8.33 -27.86 24.79
CA ALA A 241 7.47 -26.68 24.87
C ALA A 241 6.96 -26.23 23.47
N PHE A 242 6.13 -25.19 23.46
CA PHE A 242 5.64 -24.50 22.26
C PHE A 242 6.04 -23.03 22.34
N ALA A 243 6.51 -22.44 21.25
CA ALA A 243 6.90 -21.04 21.19
C ALA A 243 5.97 -20.27 20.25
N ILE A 244 5.34 -19.23 20.74
CA ILE A 244 4.56 -18.28 19.94
C ILE A 244 5.40 -17.04 19.73
N PRO A 245 5.86 -16.76 18.50
CA PRO A 245 6.69 -15.59 18.21
C PRO A 245 5.85 -14.31 18.22
N ASN A 246 6.47 -13.20 18.61
CA ASN A 246 5.81 -11.89 18.65
C ASN A 246 5.67 -11.28 17.24
N GLN A 247 5.03 -12.01 16.34
CA GLN A 247 4.80 -11.64 14.95
C GLN A 247 3.30 -11.62 14.64
N ARG A 248 2.88 -10.64 13.83
CA ARG A 248 1.46 -10.39 13.57
C ARG A 248 0.64 -11.63 13.17
N PRO A 249 1.07 -12.47 12.21
CA PRO A 249 0.29 -13.63 11.81
C PRO A 249 0.03 -14.62 12.95
N GLN A 250 1.06 -14.88 13.79
CA GLN A 250 0.96 -15.82 14.91
C GLN A 250 0.15 -15.26 16.07
N VAL A 251 0.36 -13.98 16.40
CA VAL A 251 -0.43 -13.27 17.42
C VAL A 251 -1.91 -13.30 17.04
N PHE A 252 -2.24 -12.91 15.80
CA PHE A 252 -3.63 -12.91 15.34
C PHE A 252 -4.24 -14.30 15.24
N ALA A 253 -3.46 -15.33 14.87
CA ALA A 253 -3.93 -16.72 14.90
C ALA A 253 -4.29 -17.18 16.33
N VAL A 254 -3.43 -16.85 17.31
CA VAL A 254 -3.73 -17.13 18.72
C VAL A 254 -4.99 -16.38 19.18
N GLN A 255 -5.09 -15.08 18.87
CA GLN A 255 -6.27 -14.27 19.21
C GLN A 255 -7.56 -14.80 18.56
N THR A 256 -7.48 -15.39 17.38
CA THR A 256 -8.64 -15.91 16.65
C THR A 256 -9.07 -17.28 17.14
N PHE A 257 -8.14 -18.22 17.28
CA PHE A 257 -8.44 -19.64 17.38
C PHE A 257 -8.25 -20.23 18.77
N VAL A 258 -7.27 -19.74 19.56
CA VAL A 258 -6.95 -20.34 20.85
C VAL A 258 -8.07 -20.10 21.86
N ARG A 259 -8.55 -21.18 22.51
CA ARG A 259 -9.62 -21.10 23.52
C ARG A 259 -9.11 -20.64 24.89
N ASP A 260 -7.86 -20.99 25.24
CA ASP A 260 -7.26 -20.56 26.52
C ASP A 260 -7.10 -19.04 26.57
N ARG A 261 -7.90 -18.41 27.44
CA ARG A 261 -7.95 -16.95 27.60
C ARG A 261 -6.61 -16.38 28.07
N GLU A 262 -5.93 -17.10 28.94
CA GLU A 262 -4.65 -16.65 29.51
C GLU A 262 -3.56 -16.60 28.43
N THR A 263 -3.52 -17.60 27.55
CA THR A 263 -2.62 -17.59 26.39
C THR A 263 -2.91 -16.41 25.47
N ARG A 264 -4.19 -16.11 25.18
CA ARG A 264 -4.54 -14.93 24.40
C ARG A 264 -4.06 -13.65 25.07
N ARG A 265 -4.23 -13.52 26.41
CA ARG A 265 -3.80 -12.36 27.17
C ARG A 265 -2.28 -12.18 27.15
N GLU A 266 -1.50 -13.24 27.42
CA GLU A 266 -0.03 -13.20 27.42
C GLU A 266 0.52 -12.79 26.05
N VAL A 267 0.04 -13.41 24.98
CA VAL A 267 0.46 -13.12 23.60
C VAL A 267 0.07 -11.69 23.20
N TRP A 268 -1.14 -11.24 23.58
CA TRP A 268 -1.61 -9.88 23.33
C TRP A 268 -0.77 -8.83 24.06
N GLN A 269 -0.49 -9.04 25.33
CA GLN A 269 0.32 -8.12 26.13
C GLN A 269 1.73 -7.99 25.57
N GLN A 270 2.35 -9.11 25.14
CA GLN A 270 3.66 -9.07 24.50
C GLN A 270 3.61 -8.26 23.20
N TRP A 271 2.56 -8.44 22.38
CA TRP A 271 2.35 -7.69 21.15
C TRP A 271 2.20 -6.18 21.41
N MET A 272 1.37 -5.80 22.36
CA MET A 272 1.08 -4.39 22.66
C MET A 272 2.27 -3.66 23.29
N ASN A 273 3.12 -4.34 24.02
CA ASN A 273 4.28 -3.74 24.69
C ASN A 273 5.48 -3.44 23.76
N ARG A 274 5.42 -3.81 22.46
CA ARG A 274 6.53 -3.62 21.53
C ARG A 274 6.92 -2.15 21.41
N GLY A 275 8.25 -1.92 21.44
CA GLY A 275 8.82 -0.58 21.34
C GLY A 275 8.46 0.37 22.49
N GLY A 276 7.70 -0.09 23.50
CA GLY A 276 7.21 0.71 24.62
C GLY A 276 7.81 0.36 25.97
N THR A 277 8.62 -0.69 26.08
CA THR A 277 9.28 -1.09 27.32
C THR A 277 10.67 -0.48 27.43
N GLN A 278 11.05 -0.07 28.65
CA GLN A 278 12.41 0.42 28.91
C GLN A 278 13.46 -0.64 28.52
N GLY A 279 14.49 -0.23 27.80
CA GLY A 279 15.58 -1.11 27.37
C GLY A 279 16.09 -0.78 25.98
N ALA A 280 16.77 -1.77 25.38
CA ALA A 280 17.45 -1.61 24.09
C ALA A 280 16.50 -1.33 22.91
N PHE A 281 15.23 -1.67 23.04
CA PHE A 281 14.21 -1.53 21.99
C PHE A 281 13.16 -0.44 22.28
N ASP A 282 13.41 0.41 23.29
CA ASP A 282 12.50 1.52 23.62
C ASP A 282 12.49 2.57 22.50
N ASN A 283 11.39 2.65 21.78
CA ASN A 283 11.21 3.58 20.66
C ASN A 283 10.64 4.93 21.09
N ARG A 284 10.19 5.11 22.33
CA ARG A 284 9.58 6.38 22.79
C ARG A 284 10.53 7.57 22.66
N PRO A 285 11.82 7.49 23.05
CA PRO A 285 12.77 8.58 22.84
C PRO A 285 13.03 8.88 21.35
N ILE A 286 13.08 7.81 20.52
CA ILE A 286 13.27 7.93 19.07
C ILE A 286 12.06 8.64 18.44
N ALA A 287 10.85 8.25 18.81
CA ALA A 287 9.61 8.86 18.36
C ALA A 287 9.51 10.35 18.76
N ALA A 288 9.90 10.70 19.99
CA ALA A 288 9.96 12.09 20.46
C ALA A 288 10.92 12.94 19.63
N GLU A 289 12.11 12.41 19.30
CA GLU A 289 13.08 13.10 18.43
C GLU A 289 12.52 13.25 17.00
N ILE A 290 11.89 12.22 16.44
CA ILE A 290 11.24 12.28 15.11
C ILE A 290 10.20 13.41 15.08
N LEU A 291 9.32 13.53 16.08
CA LEU A 291 8.31 14.60 16.13
C LEU A 291 8.96 15.99 16.18
N SER A 292 10.02 16.15 16.97
CA SER A 292 10.76 17.41 17.06
C SER A 292 11.38 17.80 15.71
N LEU A 293 12.02 16.86 15.02
CA LEU A 293 12.64 17.08 13.72
C LEU A 293 11.59 17.34 12.62
N ARG A 294 10.45 16.63 12.62
CA ARG A 294 9.33 16.88 11.71
C ARG A 294 8.79 18.30 11.88
N LYS A 295 8.64 18.76 13.11
CA LYS A 295 8.23 20.13 13.40
C LYS A 295 9.26 21.17 12.91
N ALA A 296 10.55 20.90 13.11
CA ALA A 296 11.63 21.75 12.62
C ALA A 296 11.64 21.82 11.09
N LYS A 297 11.45 20.66 10.40
CA LYS A 297 11.33 20.59 8.95
C LYS A 297 10.15 21.41 8.43
N ALA A 298 8.97 21.23 9.03
CA ALA A 298 7.78 21.98 8.61
C ALA A 298 7.98 23.48 8.72
N ARG A 299 8.53 23.97 9.83
CA ARG A 299 8.82 25.39 10.04
C ARG A 299 9.83 25.93 9.05
N LEU A 300 10.88 25.17 8.75
CA LEU A 300 11.88 25.54 7.74
C LEU A 300 11.25 25.71 6.35
N LEU A 301 10.22 24.91 6.05
CA LEU A 301 9.47 24.95 4.80
C LEU A 301 8.26 25.91 4.83
N GLY A 302 8.13 26.74 5.89
CA GLY A 302 7.09 27.77 5.99
C GLY A 302 5.74 27.31 6.56
N TYR A 303 5.66 26.10 7.13
CA TYR A 303 4.45 25.58 7.75
C TYR A 303 4.50 25.65 9.27
N ALA A 304 3.37 25.88 9.93
CA ALA A 304 3.30 25.96 11.40
C ALA A 304 3.51 24.57 12.05
N ARG A 305 2.85 23.56 11.52
CA ARG A 305 2.84 22.17 12.03
C ARG A 305 3.27 21.20 10.92
N PHE A 306 3.74 20.02 11.30
CA PHE A 306 4.08 18.99 10.33
C PHE A 306 2.84 18.45 9.57
N ALA A 307 1.70 18.38 10.25
CA ALA A 307 0.44 18.01 9.58
C ALA A 307 0.05 19.02 8.49
N ASP A 308 0.25 20.34 8.70
CA ASP A 308 0.01 21.36 7.65
C ASP A 308 0.87 21.09 6.41
N PHE A 309 2.17 20.80 6.62
CA PHE A 309 3.09 20.48 5.53
C PHE A 309 2.63 19.23 4.76
N VAL A 310 2.23 18.17 5.46
CA VAL A 310 1.83 16.93 4.81
C VAL A 310 0.51 17.11 4.05
N LEU A 311 -0.50 17.65 4.71
CA LEU A 311 -1.87 17.66 4.21
C LEU A 311 -2.12 18.72 3.13
N ALA A 312 -1.29 19.74 3.01
CA ALA A 312 -1.34 20.71 1.91
C ALA A 312 -1.27 20.07 0.50
N SER A 313 -0.76 18.85 0.38
CA SER A 313 -0.69 18.10 -0.89
C SER A 313 -1.67 16.93 -0.95
N ARG A 314 -2.66 16.89 -0.08
CA ARG A 314 -3.71 15.87 -0.01
C ARG A 314 -5.05 16.45 -0.47
N MET A 315 -5.98 15.57 -0.82
CA MET A 315 -7.34 15.97 -1.16
C MET A 315 -8.05 16.64 0.03
N VAL A 316 -7.76 16.22 1.25
CA VAL A 316 -8.33 16.82 2.47
C VAL A 316 -7.86 18.27 2.68
N GLY A 317 -6.65 18.61 2.30
CA GLY A 317 -6.06 19.95 2.28
C GLY A 317 -5.56 20.48 3.63
N THR A 318 -6.25 20.23 4.73
CA THR A 318 -5.93 20.79 6.06
C THR A 318 -6.02 19.78 7.19
N PRO A 319 -5.24 19.94 8.29
CA PRO A 319 -5.32 19.11 9.48
C PRO A 319 -6.68 19.15 10.18
N GLU A 320 -7.33 20.29 10.18
CA GLU A 320 -8.66 20.48 10.77
C GLU A 320 -9.67 19.61 10.05
N ARG A 321 -9.67 19.59 8.72
CA ARG A 321 -10.57 18.73 7.95
C ARG A 321 -10.28 17.25 8.14
N ALA A 322 -9.01 16.85 8.25
CA ALA A 322 -8.67 15.44 8.55
C ALA A 322 -9.22 15.01 9.93
N LEU A 323 -9.15 15.88 10.93
CA LEU A 323 -9.78 15.65 12.23
C LEU A 323 -11.31 15.61 12.15
N ASP A 324 -11.93 16.55 11.43
CA ASP A 324 -13.40 16.60 11.26
C ASP A 324 -13.93 15.29 10.65
N ILE A 325 -13.23 14.71 9.67
CA ILE A 325 -13.58 13.41 9.08
C ILE A 325 -13.53 12.30 10.13
N ILE A 326 -12.48 12.24 10.94
CA ILE A 326 -12.35 11.26 12.01
C ILE A 326 -13.47 11.47 13.04
N GLU A 327 -13.69 12.70 13.49
CA GLU A 327 -14.65 13.05 14.51
C GLU A 327 -16.10 12.83 14.09
N THR A 328 -16.45 13.13 12.83
CA THR A 328 -17.78 12.86 12.25
C THR A 328 -18.12 11.38 12.31
N ASN A 329 -17.13 10.50 12.10
CA ASN A 329 -17.35 9.05 12.10
C ASN A 329 -17.17 8.42 13.50
N TRP A 330 -16.46 9.07 14.42
CA TRP A 330 -16.10 8.51 15.73
C TRP A 330 -17.28 8.02 16.52
N ASN A 331 -18.27 8.88 16.79
CA ASN A 331 -19.41 8.51 17.63
C ASN A 331 -20.24 7.36 17.03
N ALA A 332 -20.42 7.35 15.73
CA ALA A 332 -21.16 6.29 15.05
C ALA A 332 -20.42 4.94 15.13
N VAL A 333 -19.09 4.95 14.95
CA VAL A 333 -18.26 3.75 15.08
C VAL A 333 -18.24 3.23 16.50
N MET A 334 -18.03 4.09 17.51
CA MET A 334 -18.03 3.68 18.94
C MET A 334 -19.38 3.14 19.39
N ALA A 335 -20.47 3.79 19.00
CA ALA A 335 -21.83 3.31 19.33
C ALA A 335 -22.13 1.95 18.66
N ALA A 336 -21.73 1.78 17.42
CA ALA A 336 -21.91 0.52 16.71
C ALA A 336 -21.01 -0.60 17.27
N ASP A 337 -19.82 -0.26 17.76
CA ASP A 337 -18.94 -1.20 18.45
C ASP A 337 -19.52 -1.62 19.82
N ALA A 338 -20.05 -0.67 20.58
CA ALA A 338 -20.70 -0.99 21.87
C ALA A 338 -21.86 -1.98 21.69
N ARG A 339 -22.68 -1.85 20.65
CA ARG A 339 -23.73 -2.82 20.31
C ARG A 339 -23.13 -4.19 20.00
N ARG A 340 -22.12 -4.24 19.12
CA ARG A 340 -21.42 -5.48 18.77
C ARG A 340 -20.81 -6.15 20.02
N MET A 341 -20.15 -5.39 20.88
CA MET A 341 -19.61 -5.93 22.15
C MET A 341 -20.68 -6.49 23.07
N SER A 342 -21.89 -5.89 23.11
CA SER A 342 -23.02 -6.43 23.87
C SER A 342 -23.48 -7.80 23.34
N GLU A 343 -23.47 -8.00 22.01
CA GLU A 343 -23.78 -9.29 21.37
C GLU A 343 -22.72 -10.34 21.69
N LEU A 344 -21.44 -9.98 21.52
CA LEU A 344 -20.32 -10.88 21.82
C LEU A 344 -20.24 -11.24 23.32
N ALA A 345 -20.64 -10.34 24.22
CA ALA A 345 -20.67 -10.59 25.64
C ALA A 345 -21.67 -11.71 26.02
N ALA A 346 -22.68 -12.00 25.20
CA ALA A 346 -23.56 -13.13 25.40
C ALA A 346 -22.82 -14.46 25.25
N LEU A 347 -22.01 -14.58 24.19
CA LEU A 347 -21.14 -15.75 23.96
C LEU A 347 -20.06 -15.88 25.04
N ALA A 348 -19.44 -14.77 25.42
CA ALA A 348 -18.40 -14.77 26.46
C ALA A 348 -18.90 -15.28 27.80
N ARG A 349 -20.17 -14.99 28.16
CA ARG A 349 -20.80 -15.50 29.38
C ARG A 349 -21.01 -17.01 29.39
N GLU A 350 -21.19 -17.64 28.23
CA GLU A 350 -21.23 -19.11 28.12
C GLU A 350 -19.91 -19.75 28.57
N ASP A 351 -18.78 -19.06 28.32
CA ASP A 351 -17.46 -19.48 28.78
C ASP A 351 -17.10 -18.95 30.19
N GLY A 352 -18.06 -18.38 30.92
CA GLY A 352 -17.85 -17.84 32.27
C GLY A 352 -17.15 -16.48 32.30
N ILE A 353 -17.01 -15.80 31.15
CA ILE A 353 -16.34 -14.50 31.05
C ILE A 353 -17.37 -13.38 31.20
N SER A 354 -17.22 -12.57 32.23
CA SER A 354 -18.16 -11.48 32.56
C SER A 354 -17.88 -10.20 31.73
N THR A 355 -16.63 -9.98 31.31
CA THR A 355 -16.19 -8.78 30.59
C THR A 355 -15.26 -9.16 29.46
N ILE A 356 -15.56 -8.68 28.25
CA ILE A 356 -14.68 -8.80 27.09
C ILE A 356 -13.56 -7.78 27.24
N GLU A 357 -12.34 -8.28 27.22
CA GLU A 357 -11.12 -7.50 27.21
C GLU A 357 -10.55 -7.43 25.78
N PRO A 358 -9.57 -6.57 25.48
CA PRO A 358 -9.01 -6.43 24.12
C PRO A 358 -8.54 -7.76 23.51
N TRP A 359 -7.92 -8.64 24.30
CA TRP A 359 -7.48 -9.97 23.87
C TRP A 359 -8.60 -10.99 23.63
N ASP A 360 -9.85 -10.66 23.94
CA ASP A 360 -11.01 -11.53 23.71
C ASP A 360 -11.76 -11.16 22.43
N ARG A 361 -11.62 -9.91 21.92
CA ARG A 361 -12.45 -9.35 20.86
C ARG A 361 -12.42 -10.20 19.58
N ILE A 362 -11.22 -10.49 19.07
CA ILE A 362 -11.04 -11.24 17.81
C ILE A 362 -11.60 -12.65 17.97
N HIS A 363 -11.37 -13.30 19.13
CA HIS A 363 -11.87 -14.64 19.41
C HIS A 363 -13.40 -14.69 19.32
N TYR A 364 -14.08 -13.81 20.05
CA TYR A 364 -15.55 -13.80 20.08
C TYR A 364 -16.17 -13.30 18.80
N LEU A 365 -15.53 -12.37 18.10
CA LEU A 365 -15.96 -11.94 16.77
C LEU A 365 -15.91 -13.12 15.77
N ASN A 366 -14.81 -13.86 15.73
CA ASN A 366 -14.67 -15.05 14.87
C ASN A 366 -15.68 -16.13 15.25
N ARG A 367 -15.88 -16.40 16.56
CA ARG A 367 -16.86 -17.36 17.04
C ARG A 367 -18.28 -16.94 16.65
N PHE A 368 -18.64 -15.68 16.85
CA PHE A 368 -19.95 -15.15 16.49
C PHE A 368 -20.19 -15.26 14.97
N THR A 369 -19.24 -14.85 14.15
CA THR A 369 -19.35 -14.94 12.70
C THR A 369 -19.62 -16.38 12.25
N ARG A 370 -18.87 -17.32 12.80
CA ARG A 370 -19.03 -18.74 12.46
C ARG A 370 -20.37 -19.31 12.94
N GLU A 371 -20.77 -19.02 14.19
CA GLU A 371 -21.97 -19.63 14.80
C GLU A 371 -23.26 -18.94 14.34
N HIS A 372 -23.25 -17.61 14.20
CA HIS A 372 -24.45 -16.86 13.82
C HIS A 372 -24.71 -16.90 12.31
N PHE A 373 -23.66 -16.69 11.49
CA PHE A 373 -23.82 -16.70 10.04
C PHE A 373 -23.58 -18.08 9.41
N GLY A 374 -23.08 -19.04 10.17
CA GLY A 374 -22.80 -20.41 9.67
C GLY A 374 -21.80 -20.41 8.52
N ILE A 375 -20.79 -19.54 8.54
CA ILE A 375 -19.76 -19.44 7.53
C ILE A 375 -18.63 -20.40 7.85
N ASP A 376 -18.41 -21.36 6.95
CA ASP A 376 -17.22 -22.21 6.95
C ASP A 376 -16.21 -21.68 5.93
N ALA A 377 -15.02 -21.34 6.41
CA ALA A 377 -13.98 -20.75 5.56
C ALA A 377 -13.49 -21.70 4.44
N GLN A 378 -13.51 -23.03 4.67
CA GLN A 378 -13.11 -24.02 3.66
C GLN A 378 -14.21 -24.20 2.60
N GLU A 379 -15.49 -24.23 3.03
CA GLU A 379 -16.63 -24.26 2.10
C GLU A 379 -16.59 -23.04 1.18
N ILE A 380 -16.40 -21.85 1.75
CA ILE A 380 -16.32 -20.59 1.01
C ILE A 380 -15.13 -20.58 0.04
N ALA A 381 -13.94 -21.01 0.46
CA ALA A 381 -12.75 -21.08 -0.39
C ALA A 381 -12.96 -21.95 -1.64
N GLY A 382 -13.82 -22.96 -1.57
CA GLY A 382 -14.17 -23.83 -2.70
C GLY A 382 -14.80 -23.10 -3.89
N TYR A 383 -15.33 -21.89 -3.70
CA TYR A 383 -15.86 -21.04 -4.76
C TYR A 383 -14.82 -20.05 -5.30
N PHE A 384 -13.72 -19.82 -4.61
CA PHE A 384 -12.71 -18.82 -4.95
C PHE A 384 -11.41 -19.47 -5.46
N SER A 385 -11.49 -20.31 -6.50
CA SER A 385 -10.26 -20.79 -7.15
C SER A 385 -9.58 -19.63 -7.90
N LEU A 386 -8.25 -19.57 -7.83
CA LEU A 386 -7.46 -18.48 -8.39
C LEU A 386 -7.76 -18.17 -9.86
N PRO A 387 -7.84 -19.18 -10.79
CA PRO A 387 -8.18 -18.89 -12.18
C PRO A 387 -9.58 -18.30 -12.35
N ARG A 388 -10.57 -18.77 -11.57
CA ARG A 388 -11.94 -18.27 -11.65
C ARG A 388 -12.07 -16.87 -11.09
N VAL A 389 -11.36 -16.55 -10.01
CA VAL A 389 -11.31 -15.18 -9.45
C VAL A 389 -10.70 -14.22 -10.47
N ARG A 390 -9.59 -14.63 -11.15
CA ARG A 390 -9.03 -13.88 -12.28
C ARG A 390 -10.07 -13.62 -13.38
N ASP A 391 -10.72 -14.66 -13.84
CA ASP A 391 -11.72 -14.55 -14.93
C ASP A 391 -12.93 -13.69 -14.49
N ALA A 392 -13.30 -13.75 -13.21
CA ALA A 392 -14.40 -12.97 -12.64
C ALA A 392 -14.06 -11.45 -12.58
N PHE A 393 -12.86 -11.06 -12.15
CA PHE A 393 -12.51 -9.65 -12.17
C PHE A 393 -12.31 -9.12 -13.60
N PHE A 394 -11.80 -9.92 -14.54
CA PHE A 394 -11.77 -9.57 -15.96
C PHE A 394 -13.17 -9.33 -16.52
N ALA A 395 -14.10 -10.23 -16.19
CA ALA A 395 -15.48 -10.11 -16.65
C ALA A 395 -16.18 -8.90 -16.04
N ALA A 396 -15.95 -8.58 -14.77
CA ALA A 396 -16.49 -7.38 -14.13
C ALA A 396 -16.00 -6.10 -14.83
N ALA A 397 -14.70 -6.03 -15.18
CA ALA A 397 -14.15 -4.92 -15.96
C ALA A 397 -14.71 -4.86 -17.38
N GLY A 398 -14.98 -6.01 -18.00
CA GLY A 398 -15.64 -6.12 -19.29
C GLY A 398 -17.05 -5.54 -19.26
N ASP A 399 -17.85 -5.97 -18.29
CA ASP A 399 -19.23 -5.53 -18.11
C ASP A 399 -19.32 -4.02 -17.87
N THR A 400 -18.49 -3.49 -16.97
CA THR A 400 -18.57 -2.13 -16.48
C THR A 400 -17.85 -1.13 -17.38
N TYR A 401 -16.66 -1.46 -17.88
CA TYR A 401 -15.78 -0.50 -18.58
C TYR A 401 -15.44 -0.89 -20.04
N GLY A 402 -15.89 -2.09 -20.52
CA GLY A 402 -15.65 -2.57 -21.86
C GLY A 402 -14.25 -3.11 -22.11
N TYR A 403 -13.60 -3.58 -21.09
CA TYR A 403 -12.34 -4.27 -21.26
C TYR A 403 -12.52 -5.72 -21.72
N SER A 404 -11.57 -6.19 -22.51
CA SER A 404 -11.34 -7.62 -22.78
C SER A 404 -9.86 -7.91 -22.64
N PHE A 405 -9.53 -9.15 -22.28
CA PHE A 405 -8.16 -9.54 -21.96
C PHE A 405 -7.78 -10.76 -22.78
N GLU A 406 -6.77 -10.63 -23.63
CA GLU A 406 -6.26 -11.64 -24.53
C GLU A 406 -4.92 -12.16 -23.98
N HIS A 407 -4.82 -13.45 -23.69
CA HIS A 407 -3.58 -14.04 -23.19
C HIS A 407 -2.47 -13.99 -24.25
N LEU A 408 -1.29 -13.50 -23.86
CA LEU A 408 -0.09 -13.42 -24.69
C LEU A 408 0.93 -14.50 -24.25
N PRO A 409 0.92 -15.69 -24.86
CA PRO A 409 1.87 -16.73 -24.49
C PRO A 409 3.29 -16.42 -24.99
N GLY A 410 4.30 -16.93 -24.29
CA GLY A 410 5.71 -16.84 -24.72
C GLY A 410 6.35 -15.48 -24.53
N VAL A 411 5.71 -14.56 -23.80
CA VAL A 411 6.29 -13.27 -23.41
C VAL A 411 7.36 -13.49 -22.33
N PRO A 412 8.54 -12.82 -22.40
CA PRO A 412 9.55 -12.88 -21.35
C PRO A 412 9.00 -12.40 -20.00
N THR A 413 9.25 -13.19 -18.94
CA THR A 413 8.82 -12.92 -17.57
C THR A 413 9.92 -13.32 -16.58
N VAL A 414 9.89 -12.78 -15.35
CA VAL A 414 10.85 -13.15 -14.30
C VAL A 414 10.61 -14.56 -13.74
N SER A 415 9.45 -15.17 -14.03
CA SER A 415 9.09 -16.52 -13.60
C SER A 415 8.05 -17.09 -14.57
N PRO A 416 8.13 -18.39 -14.93
CA PRO A 416 7.24 -19.01 -15.93
C PRO A 416 5.78 -19.12 -15.51
N ASP A 417 5.47 -18.88 -14.25
CA ASP A 417 4.11 -18.89 -13.67
C ASP A 417 3.38 -17.52 -13.80
N ILE A 418 4.05 -16.51 -14.37
CA ILE A 418 3.46 -15.20 -14.64
C ILE A 418 2.70 -15.25 -15.96
N GLU A 419 1.41 -14.90 -15.92
CA GLU A 419 0.58 -14.79 -17.10
C GLU A 419 0.58 -13.35 -17.63
N VAL A 420 0.64 -13.20 -18.97
CA VAL A 420 0.65 -11.86 -19.60
C VAL A 420 -0.58 -11.70 -20.48
N TYR A 421 -1.23 -10.55 -20.40
CA TYR A 421 -2.46 -10.26 -21.13
C TYR A 421 -2.37 -8.92 -21.87
N LEU A 422 -2.88 -8.90 -23.11
CA LEU A 422 -3.20 -7.67 -23.82
C LEU A 422 -4.62 -7.24 -23.37
N ALA A 423 -4.71 -6.12 -22.69
CA ALA A 423 -5.97 -5.48 -22.39
C ALA A 423 -6.45 -4.64 -23.60
N ARG A 424 -7.69 -4.87 -24.05
CA ARG A 424 -8.37 -4.05 -25.06
C ARG A 424 -9.56 -3.37 -24.42
N ARG A 425 -9.80 -2.13 -24.77
CA ARG A 425 -11.03 -1.44 -24.39
C ARG A 425 -11.83 -1.08 -25.62
N ASN A 426 -13.08 -1.53 -25.68
CA ASN A 426 -13.95 -1.37 -26.87
C ASN A 426 -13.25 -1.84 -28.16
N GLY A 427 -12.47 -2.94 -28.07
CA GLY A 427 -11.72 -3.55 -29.16
C GLY A 427 -10.34 -2.94 -29.45
N ALA A 428 -10.05 -1.72 -28.98
CA ALA A 428 -8.74 -1.08 -29.19
C ALA A 428 -7.72 -1.51 -28.09
N PRO A 429 -6.43 -1.73 -28.44
CA PRO A 429 -5.39 -1.99 -27.44
C PRO A 429 -5.31 -0.86 -26.42
N ALA A 430 -5.30 -1.21 -25.13
CA ALA A 430 -5.31 -0.27 -24.01
C ALA A 430 -4.11 -0.41 -23.06
N GLY A 431 -3.49 -1.58 -23.01
CA GLY A 431 -2.31 -1.82 -22.18
C GLY A 431 -1.93 -3.29 -22.10
N ILE A 432 -0.82 -3.58 -21.43
CA ILE A 432 -0.33 -4.93 -21.17
C ILE A 432 -0.36 -5.16 -19.65
N ILE A 433 -0.83 -6.33 -19.21
CA ILE A 433 -0.89 -6.71 -17.80
C ILE A 433 -0.05 -7.96 -17.59
N TYR A 434 0.86 -7.90 -16.62
CA TYR A 434 1.55 -9.05 -16.06
C TYR A 434 0.83 -9.46 -14.77
N LEU A 435 0.31 -10.69 -14.73
CA LEU A 435 -0.32 -11.25 -13.53
C LEU A 435 0.66 -12.17 -12.80
N ASP A 436 1.32 -11.63 -11.81
CA ASP A 436 2.20 -12.34 -10.89
C ASP A 436 1.43 -12.65 -9.59
N ILE A 437 0.47 -13.58 -9.69
CA ILE A 437 -0.50 -13.88 -8.64
C ILE A 437 -0.35 -15.29 -8.05
N ARG A 438 0.75 -15.98 -8.34
CA ARG A 438 1.05 -17.29 -7.76
C ARG A 438 2.14 -17.20 -6.71
N PRO A 439 2.07 -17.99 -5.63
CA PRO A 439 3.10 -18.03 -4.60
C PRO A 439 4.37 -18.75 -5.11
N ARG A 440 5.55 -18.30 -4.69
CA ARG A 440 6.83 -18.98 -4.87
C ARG A 440 7.85 -18.58 -3.82
N PRO A 441 8.90 -19.39 -3.55
CA PRO A 441 9.81 -19.18 -2.41
C PRO A 441 10.54 -17.82 -2.39
N GLN A 442 10.93 -17.29 -3.55
CA GLN A 442 11.70 -16.02 -3.64
C GLN A 442 10.80 -14.79 -3.67
N LYS A 443 9.48 -14.96 -3.67
CA LYS A 443 8.52 -13.87 -3.75
C LYS A 443 8.09 -13.44 -2.34
N PRO A 444 8.22 -12.16 -1.98
CA PRO A 444 7.70 -11.63 -0.72
C PRO A 444 6.19 -11.83 -0.58
N GLN A 445 5.73 -11.92 0.67
CA GLN A 445 4.30 -11.94 1.00
C GLN A 445 3.69 -10.55 0.75
N GLY A 446 2.42 -10.54 0.39
CA GLY A 446 1.65 -9.33 0.16
C GLY A 446 1.04 -9.26 -1.23
N SER A 447 0.31 -8.17 -1.48
CA SER A 447 -0.27 -7.86 -2.78
C SER A 447 -0.10 -6.37 -3.06
N TRP A 448 0.17 -6.03 -4.30
CA TRP A 448 0.29 -4.66 -4.80
C TRP A 448 0.25 -4.62 -6.31
N ALA A 449 -0.12 -3.48 -6.88
CA ALA A 449 0.02 -3.22 -8.31
C ALA A 449 1.14 -2.20 -8.57
N ALA A 450 1.84 -2.35 -9.70
CA ALA A 450 2.92 -1.47 -10.12
C ALA A 450 2.94 -1.28 -11.65
N GLN A 451 3.80 -0.37 -12.11
CA GLN A 451 3.95 -0.10 -13.55
C GLN A 451 5.38 -0.34 -14.00
N TYR A 452 5.54 -1.06 -15.12
CA TYR A 452 6.81 -1.09 -15.84
C TYR A 452 6.93 0.11 -16.78
N ARG A 453 5.80 0.53 -17.38
CA ARG A 453 5.70 1.72 -18.25
C ARG A 453 4.34 2.38 -18.01
N GLN A 454 4.36 3.64 -17.62
CA GLN A 454 3.13 4.41 -17.34
C GLN A 454 2.66 5.21 -18.59
N ALA A 455 1.41 5.66 -18.55
CA ALA A 455 0.79 6.38 -19.67
C ALA A 455 1.59 7.63 -20.11
N GLY A 456 2.14 8.40 -19.18
CA GLY A 456 2.93 9.61 -19.47
C GLY A 456 4.30 9.36 -20.09
N ASP A 457 4.80 8.11 -20.13
CA ASP A 457 6.12 7.73 -20.66
C ASP A 457 6.05 7.04 -22.03
N LEU A 458 4.91 7.14 -22.72
CA LEU A 458 4.71 6.44 -23.97
C LEU A 458 5.37 7.15 -25.15
N ALA A 459 6.14 6.38 -25.95
CA ALA A 459 6.48 6.77 -27.32
C ALA A 459 5.35 6.37 -28.28
N PRO A 460 5.31 6.92 -29.49
CA PRO A 460 4.34 6.51 -30.50
C PRO A 460 4.29 4.99 -30.69
N GLY A 461 3.09 4.42 -30.56
CA GLY A 461 2.86 2.98 -30.69
C GLY A 461 3.16 2.15 -29.42
N GLU A 462 3.59 2.76 -28.31
CA GLU A 462 3.72 2.08 -27.02
C GLU A 462 2.40 2.06 -26.24
N LEU A 463 2.26 1.05 -25.38
CA LEU A 463 1.14 0.89 -24.44
C LEU A 463 1.65 0.93 -23.00
N PRO A 464 0.84 1.34 -22.02
CA PRO A 464 1.18 1.19 -20.62
C PRO A 464 1.36 -0.30 -20.29
N ILE A 465 2.30 -0.62 -19.41
CA ILE A 465 2.58 -1.98 -18.93
C ILE A 465 2.46 -1.99 -17.42
N ILE A 466 1.53 -2.79 -16.92
CA ILE A 466 1.18 -2.86 -15.51
C ILE A 466 1.46 -4.28 -15.01
N VAL A 467 1.84 -4.41 -13.75
CA VAL A 467 1.96 -5.71 -13.07
C VAL A 467 1.09 -5.72 -11.82
N LEU A 468 0.37 -6.82 -11.63
CA LEU A 468 -0.33 -7.14 -10.39
C LEU A 468 0.43 -8.27 -9.70
N HIS A 469 0.96 -7.99 -8.52
CA HIS A 469 1.61 -8.97 -7.66
C HIS A 469 0.66 -9.42 -6.55
N SER A 470 0.65 -10.73 -6.25
CA SER A 470 -0.02 -11.29 -5.08
C SER A 470 0.62 -12.61 -4.69
N SER A 471 0.75 -12.87 -3.39
CA SER A 471 1.29 -14.12 -2.86
C SER A 471 0.25 -14.79 -1.95
N PRO A 472 -0.75 -15.49 -2.54
CA PRO A 472 -1.70 -16.26 -1.76
C PRO A 472 -1.00 -17.41 -1.01
N PRO A 473 -1.66 -18.06 -0.03
CA PRO A 473 -1.12 -19.23 0.65
C PRO A 473 -0.68 -20.31 -0.32
N GLN A 474 0.45 -20.94 -0.03
CA GLN A 474 0.97 -22.05 -0.86
C GLN A 474 0.07 -23.27 -0.76
N THR A 475 -0.15 -23.94 -1.88
CA THR A 475 -0.77 -25.25 -1.97
C THR A 475 0.25 -26.28 -2.44
N ALA A 476 -0.06 -27.57 -2.30
CA ALA A 476 0.81 -28.61 -2.84
C ALA A 476 0.90 -28.52 -4.38
N ALA A 477 2.02 -28.96 -4.93
CA ALA A 477 2.25 -28.90 -6.37
C ALA A 477 1.17 -29.67 -7.15
N GLY A 478 0.54 -29.00 -8.10
CA GLY A 478 -0.52 -29.57 -8.94
C GLY A 478 -1.93 -29.48 -8.34
N GLU A 479 -2.09 -28.99 -7.14
CA GLU A 479 -3.42 -28.73 -6.56
C GLU A 479 -3.98 -27.37 -7.02
N GLU A 480 -5.31 -27.29 -7.05
CA GLU A 480 -6.03 -26.04 -7.31
C GLU A 480 -5.76 -25.04 -6.18
N ILE A 481 -5.35 -23.82 -6.52
CA ILE A 481 -5.16 -22.76 -5.53
C ILE A 481 -6.53 -22.21 -5.15
N LEU A 482 -7.01 -22.57 -3.97
CA LEU A 482 -8.24 -22.05 -3.38
C LEU A 482 -7.91 -20.88 -2.47
N LEU A 483 -8.55 -19.75 -2.74
CA LEU A 483 -8.29 -18.51 -1.99
C LEU A 483 -9.25 -18.40 -0.81
N PRO A 484 -8.75 -18.11 0.39
CA PRO A 484 -9.60 -17.49 1.41
C PRO A 484 -10.31 -16.25 0.84
N PHE A 485 -11.51 -15.96 1.32
CA PHE A 485 -12.30 -14.82 0.83
C PHE A 485 -11.50 -13.51 0.80
N GLU A 486 -10.72 -13.25 1.85
CA GLU A 486 -9.90 -12.05 1.99
C GLU A 486 -8.89 -11.90 0.83
N TYR A 487 -8.28 -13.01 0.39
CA TYR A 487 -7.36 -12.98 -0.76
C TYR A 487 -8.09 -12.75 -2.08
N ALA A 488 -9.29 -13.31 -2.25
CA ALA A 488 -10.11 -13.01 -3.41
C ALA A 488 -10.51 -11.52 -3.44
N ASN A 489 -10.86 -10.95 -2.28
CA ASN A 489 -11.16 -9.52 -2.15
C ASN A 489 -9.94 -8.64 -2.45
N VAL A 490 -8.76 -9.01 -1.94
CA VAL A 490 -7.49 -8.31 -2.23
C VAL A 490 -7.16 -8.36 -3.73
N LEU A 491 -7.41 -9.46 -4.44
CA LEU A 491 -7.20 -9.49 -5.90
C LEU A 491 -8.13 -8.52 -6.65
N PHE A 492 -9.39 -8.38 -6.22
CA PHE A 492 -10.28 -7.35 -6.76
C PHE A 492 -9.78 -5.94 -6.41
N HIS A 493 -9.26 -5.73 -5.20
CA HIS A 493 -8.63 -4.48 -4.78
C HIS A 493 -7.47 -4.12 -5.71
N GLU A 494 -6.46 -4.98 -5.83
CA GLU A 494 -5.27 -4.73 -6.66
C GLU A 494 -5.63 -4.53 -8.14
N PHE A 495 -6.65 -5.26 -8.61
CA PHE A 495 -7.13 -5.08 -9.96
C PHE A 495 -7.81 -3.71 -10.17
N GLY A 496 -8.37 -3.11 -9.12
CA GLY A 496 -8.85 -1.71 -9.14
C GLY A 496 -7.72 -0.72 -9.41
N HIS A 497 -6.54 -0.92 -8.82
CA HIS A 497 -5.33 -0.16 -9.16
C HIS A 497 -4.90 -0.39 -10.61
N VAL A 498 -4.92 -1.65 -11.08
CA VAL A 498 -4.61 -1.98 -12.49
C VAL A 498 -5.54 -1.22 -13.43
N LEU A 499 -6.84 -1.21 -13.15
CA LEU A 499 -7.83 -0.48 -13.96
C LEU A 499 -7.57 1.03 -13.98
N HIS A 500 -7.20 1.64 -12.85
CA HIS A 500 -6.83 3.05 -12.76
C HIS A 500 -5.59 3.37 -13.62
N MET A 501 -4.59 2.48 -13.59
CA MET A 501 -3.36 2.63 -14.38
C MET A 501 -3.62 2.43 -15.89
N LEU A 502 -4.43 1.45 -16.28
CA LEU A 502 -4.84 1.21 -17.67
C LEU A 502 -5.69 2.33 -18.25
N ALA A 503 -6.54 2.92 -17.43
CA ALA A 503 -7.47 3.97 -17.86
C ALA A 503 -6.77 5.30 -18.14
N SER A 504 -5.62 5.56 -17.52
CA SER A 504 -4.93 6.86 -17.56
C SER A 504 -4.65 7.33 -18.99
N LYS A 505 -5.12 8.54 -19.32
CA LYS A 505 -4.84 9.24 -20.59
C LYS A 505 -3.83 10.39 -20.38
N ALA A 506 -2.99 10.31 -19.35
CA ALA A 506 -1.97 11.32 -19.08
C ALA A 506 -0.93 11.39 -20.19
N ASN A 507 -0.56 12.62 -20.59
CA ASN A 507 0.51 12.88 -21.55
C ASN A 507 1.88 13.02 -20.87
N TYR A 508 1.92 13.13 -19.55
CA TYR A 508 3.12 13.37 -18.75
C TYR A 508 3.18 12.40 -17.56
N ASN A 509 4.41 12.10 -17.12
CA ASN A 509 4.64 11.23 -15.97
C ASN A 509 4.07 11.82 -14.69
N GLY A 510 4.24 13.12 -14.49
CA GLY A 510 3.78 13.83 -13.29
C GLY A 510 2.27 13.99 -13.18
N THR A 511 1.48 13.63 -14.21
CA THR A 511 0.02 13.66 -14.21
C THR A 511 -0.63 12.29 -14.34
N ALA A 512 0.16 11.19 -14.29
CA ALA A 512 -0.31 9.82 -14.42
C ALA A 512 -1.09 9.34 -13.18
N SER A 513 -1.73 8.17 -13.26
CA SER A 513 -2.67 7.66 -12.25
C SER A 513 -2.12 7.57 -10.83
N LEU A 514 -0.86 7.14 -10.65
CA LEU A 514 -0.26 7.00 -9.32
C LEU A 514 0.28 8.32 -8.74
N THR A 515 0.14 9.45 -9.46
CA THR A 515 0.51 10.79 -8.97
C THR A 515 -0.65 11.54 -8.33
N VAL A 516 -1.85 10.96 -8.29
CA VAL A 516 -2.99 11.53 -7.55
C VAL A 516 -2.64 11.71 -6.06
N PRO A 517 -3.33 12.60 -5.33
CA PRO A 517 -3.13 12.73 -3.89
C PRO A 517 -3.20 11.37 -3.18
N TRP A 518 -2.29 11.16 -2.22
CA TRP A 518 -2.15 9.87 -1.51
C TRP A 518 -3.43 9.39 -0.84
N ASP A 519 -4.25 10.32 -0.38
CA ASP A 519 -5.54 10.06 0.25
C ASP A 519 -6.69 9.81 -0.77
N PHE A 520 -6.36 9.69 -2.06
CA PHE A 520 -7.25 9.24 -3.11
C PHE A 520 -6.77 7.97 -3.82
N VAL A 521 -5.50 7.59 -3.67
CA VAL A 521 -4.90 6.49 -4.44
C VAL A 521 -5.63 5.16 -4.25
N GLU A 522 -6.19 4.92 -3.04
CA GLU A 522 -6.94 3.71 -2.69
C GLU A 522 -8.42 3.73 -3.13
N VAL A 523 -8.93 4.85 -3.61
CA VAL A 523 -10.36 4.95 -3.92
C VAL A 523 -10.81 4.03 -5.06
N PRO A 524 -10.07 3.93 -6.19
CA PRO A 524 -10.43 3.00 -7.26
C PRO A 524 -10.37 1.52 -6.84
N SER A 525 -9.40 1.15 -6.01
CA SER A 525 -9.23 -0.22 -5.51
C SER A 525 -10.33 -0.61 -4.52
N LEU A 526 -10.61 0.23 -3.53
CA LEU A 526 -11.68 0.03 -2.55
C LEU A 526 -13.09 0.03 -3.19
N LEU A 527 -13.27 0.82 -4.25
CA LEU A 527 -14.50 0.77 -5.03
C LEU A 527 -14.60 -0.58 -5.77
N ASN A 528 -13.49 -1.06 -6.36
CA ASN A 528 -13.48 -2.29 -7.15
C ASN A 528 -13.72 -3.56 -6.31
N GLU A 529 -13.40 -3.58 -5.02
CA GLU A 529 -13.74 -4.69 -4.11
C GLU A 529 -15.23 -5.02 -4.12
N ARG A 530 -16.09 -4.02 -4.34
CA ARG A 530 -17.54 -4.17 -4.25
C ARG A 530 -18.15 -5.07 -5.33
N TRP A 531 -17.45 -5.25 -6.47
CA TRP A 531 -17.89 -6.16 -7.53
C TRP A 531 -17.84 -7.63 -7.13
N LEU A 532 -16.95 -8.02 -6.20
CA LEU A 532 -16.76 -9.42 -5.81
C LEU A 532 -18.05 -10.06 -5.28
N LEU A 533 -18.81 -9.35 -4.44
CA LEU A 533 -20.03 -9.87 -3.80
C LEU A 533 -21.32 -9.57 -4.56
N THR A 534 -21.25 -9.08 -5.82
CA THR A 534 -22.46 -8.97 -6.66
C THR A 534 -22.91 -10.36 -7.15
N ASP A 535 -24.20 -10.56 -7.34
CA ASP A 535 -24.73 -11.83 -7.86
C ASP A 535 -24.10 -12.19 -9.19
N ARG A 536 -23.96 -11.21 -10.07
CA ARG A 536 -23.37 -11.39 -11.40
C ARG A 536 -21.91 -11.88 -11.34
N THR A 537 -21.14 -11.46 -10.37
CA THR A 537 -19.77 -11.96 -10.15
C THR A 537 -19.80 -13.35 -9.50
N LEU A 538 -20.61 -13.55 -8.47
CA LEU A 538 -20.72 -14.86 -7.78
C LEU A 538 -21.25 -15.97 -8.69
N ASP A 539 -22.10 -15.66 -9.69
CA ASP A 539 -22.52 -16.61 -10.71
C ASP A 539 -21.35 -17.13 -11.57
N ARG A 540 -20.28 -16.36 -11.70
CA ARG A 540 -19.06 -16.72 -12.43
C ARG A 540 -18.02 -17.46 -11.58
N LEU A 541 -18.34 -17.68 -10.31
CA LEU A 541 -17.49 -18.37 -9.34
C LEU A 541 -18.14 -19.68 -8.87
N PRO A 542 -18.33 -20.68 -9.76
CA PRO A 542 -18.86 -21.98 -9.37
C PRO A 542 -17.84 -22.73 -8.50
N HIS A 543 -18.32 -23.58 -7.60
CA HIS A 543 -17.47 -24.43 -6.76
C HIS A 543 -16.51 -25.29 -7.60
N TYR A 544 -15.22 -25.30 -7.24
CA TYR A 544 -14.15 -25.86 -8.07
C TYR A 544 -14.33 -27.35 -8.40
N GLN A 545 -14.86 -28.18 -7.48
CA GLN A 545 -15.10 -29.60 -7.69
C GLN A 545 -16.45 -29.90 -8.34
N THR A 546 -17.52 -29.22 -7.87
CA THR A 546 -18.89 -29.60 -8.25
C THR A 546 -19.42 -28.83 -9.45
N GLY A 547 -18.78 -27.70 -9.81
CA GLY A 547 -19.25 -26.79 -10.85
C GLY A 547 -20.56 -26.07 -10.52
N ARG A 548 -21.10 -26.20 -9.29
CA ARG A 548 -22.34 -25.56 -8.87
C ARG A 548 -22.06 -24.12 -8.43
N THR A 549 -22.96 -23.22 -8.79
CA THR A 549 -22.95 -21.83 -8.30
C THR A 549 -23.21 -21.78 -6.79
N MET A 550 -22.73 -20.75 -6.14
CA MET A 550 -22.97 -20.53 -4.70
C MET A 550 -24.48 -20.37 -4.46
N PRO A 551 -25.09 -21.17 -3.56
CA PRO A 551 -26.50 -21.05 -3.23
C PRO A 551 -26.86 -19.68 -2.68
N GLU A 552 -28.07 -19.18 -2.97
CA GLU A 552 -28.49 -17.84 -2.56
C GLU A 552 -28.41 -17.62 -1.04
N ASN A 553 -28.85 -18.59 -0.26
CA ASN A 553 -28.76 -18.51 1.21
C ASN A 553 -27.29 -18.40 1.73
N LEU A 554 -26.31 -18.96 1.00
CA LEU A 554 -24.90 -18.83 1.35
C LEU A 554 -24.37 -17.45 0.97
N ARG A 555 -24.80 -16.89 -0.17
CA ARG A 555 -24.48 -15.53 -0.60
C ARG A 555 -24.97 -14.50 0.40
N GLU A 556 -26.24 -14.62 0.83
CA GLU A 556 -26.83 -13.73 1.84
C GLU A 556 -26.08 -13.79 3.18
N ARG A 557 -25.77 -14.99 3.66
CA ARG A 557 -24.99 -15.19 4.88
C ARG A 557 -23.59 -14.59 4.77
N LEU A 558 -22.93 -14.78 3.65
CA LEU A 558 -21.59 -14.22 3.39
C LEU A 558 -21.64 -12.68 3.38
N ARG A 559 -22.62 -12.08 2.68
CA ARG A 559 -22.83 -10.62 2.67
C ARG A 559 -23.10 -10.07 4.07
N SER A 560 -23.98 -10.75 4.82
CA SER A 560 -24.32 -10.34 6.19
C SER A 560 -23.12 -10.45 7.13
N ALA A 561 -22.32 -11.52 7.03
CA ALA A 561 -21.08 -11.64 7.80
C ALA A 561 -20.10 -10.50 7.48
N ARG A 562 -19.90 -10.19 6.20
CA ARG A 562 -19.04 -9.08 5.78
C ARG A 562 -19.55 -7.70 6.21
N GLN A 563 -20.86 -7.50 6.18
CA GLN A 563 -21.49 -6.30 6.72
C GLN A 563 -21.28 -6.16 8.23
N TYR A 564 -21.34 -7.27 8.96
CA TYR A 564 -21.12 -7.30 10.41
C TYR A 564 -19.64 -7.07 10.79
N GLU A 565 -18.71 -7.71 10.08
CA GLU A 565 -17.27 -7.55 10.31
C GLU A 565 -16.79 -6.13 9.99
N ARG A 566 -17.42 -5.48 9.01
CA ARG A 566 -17.09 -4.14 8.52
C ARG A 566 -15.70 -4.04 7.89
N VAL A 567 -15.42 -2.91 7.26
CA VAL A 567 -14.07 -2.59 6.82
C VAL A 567 -13.21 -2.12 7.99
N PHE A 568 -11.92 -2.32 7.82
CA PHE A 568 -10.89 -1.99 8.80
C PHE A 568 -10.98 -0.55 9.33
N SER A 569 -11.26 0.43 8.46
CA SER A 569 -11.28 1.85 8.80
C SER A 569 -12.42 2.28 9.74
N VAL A 570 -13.46 1.46 9.91
CA VAL A 570 -14.59 1.74 10.84
C VAL A 570 -14.60 0.82 12.06
N ASN A 571 -13.42 0.44 12.53
CA ASN A 571 -13.24 -0.24 13.80
C ASN A 571 -12.54 0.68 14.81
N PRO A 572 -12.85 0.57 16.12
CA PRO A 572 -12.26 1.43 17.15
C PRO A 572 -10.74 1.46 17.15
N GLU A 573 -10.13 0.30 16.93
CA GLU A 573 -8.67 0.13 16.95
C GLU A 573 -7.96 0.98 15.88
N TYR A 574 -8.55 1.07 14.68
CA TYR A 574 -8.04 1.93 13.63
C TYR A 574 -8.35 3.40 13.89
N MET A 575 -9.57 3.71 14.33
CA MET A 575 -9.98 5.08 14.63
C MET A 575 -9.09 5.71 15.69
N ALA A 576 -8.69 4.93 16.70
CA ALA A 576 -7.72 5.35 17.72
C ALA A 576 -6.38 5.72 17.09
N MET A 577 -5.83 4.86 16.23
CA MET A 577 -4.55 5.10 15.56
C MET A 577 -4.60 6.34 14.65
N ALA A 578 -5.67 6.52 13.88
CA ALA A 578 -5.82 7.68 12.99
C ALA A 578 -5.94 9.00 13.77
N LEU A 579 -6.70 8.99 14.88
CA LEU A 579 -6.84 10.15 15.76
C LEU A 579 -5.50 10.52 16.41
N VAL A 580 -4.80 9.53 16.98
CA VAL A 580 -3.52 9.73 17.65
C VAL A 580 -2.47 10.23 16.68
N ASP A 581 -2.38 9.69 15.47
CA ASP A 581 -1.47 10.17 14.42
C ASP A 581 -1.69 11.65 14.10
N GLN A 582 -2.94 12.07 13.91
CA GLN A 582 -3.25 13.50 13.68
C GLN A 582 -2.89 14.36 14.88
N LYS A 583 -3.23 13.96 16.10
CA LYS A 583 -2.93 14.72 17.33
C LYS A 583 -1.42 14.83 17.59
N LEU A 584 -0.62 13.79 17.35
CA LEU A 584 0.84 13.80 17.46
C LEU A 584 1.47 14.84 16.52
N HIS A 585 1.02 14.89 15.27
CA HIS A 585 1.61 15.75 14.23
C HIS A 585 1.06 17.19 14.23
N GLN A 586 0.01 17.44 15.01
CA GLN A 586 -0.54 18.79 15.26
C GLN A 586 -0.08 19.38 16.59
N ALA A 587 0.58 18.61 17.47
CA ALA A 587 0.95 19.06 18.80
C ALA A 587 1.92 20.24 18.76
N GLU A 588 1.58 21.29 19.52
CA GLU A 588 2.43 22.48 19.68
C GLU A 588 3.52 22.27 20.73
N SER A 589 3.19 21.58 21.82
CA SER A 589 4.13 21.26 22.90
C SER A 589 4.98 20.03 22.57
N PRO A 590 6.22 19.94 23.09
CA PRO A 590 7.04 18.73 22.96
C PRO A 590 6.37 17.52 23.61
N ILE A 591 6.36 16.40 22.90
CA ILE A 591 5.89 15.10 23.40
C ILE A 591 7.12 14.28 23.75
N LEU A 592 7.27 13.92 25.03
CA LEU A 592 8.41 13.14 25.54
C LEU A 592 8.11 11.64 25.59
N ASP A 593 6.85 11.27 25.84
CA ASP A 593 6.38 9.88 25.85
C ASP A 593 5.13 9.78 24.98
N VAL A 594 5.28 9.12 23.83
CA VAL A 594 4.21 9.01 22.83
C VAL A 594 3.09 8.06 23.28
N ASN A 595 3.39 7.05 24.14
CA ASN A 595 2.39 6.15 24.68
C ASN A 595 1.54 6.82 25.77
N ALA A 596 2.17 7.64 26.62
CA ALA A 596 1.44 8.45 27.59
C ALA A 596 0.54 9.51 26.90
N PHE A 597 1.02 10.10 25.80
CA PHE A 597 0.23 11.02 24.98
C PHE A 597 -0.97 10.32 24.34
N GLU A 598 -0.77 9.14 23.74
CA GLU A 598 -1.82 8.31 23.17
C GLU A 598 -2.89 7.99 24.21
N ALA A 599 -2.48 7.49 25.39
CA ALA A 599 -3.41 7.16 26.49
C ALA A 599 -4.25 8.38 26.91
N ALA A 600 -3.65 9.57 26.98
CA ALA A 600 -4.36 10.79 27.34
C ALA A 600 -5.38 11.19 26.25
N VAL A 601 -5.02 11.15 24.97
CA VAL A 601 -5.91 11.44 23.84
C VAL A 601 -7.10 10.50 23.80
N LEU A 602 -6.86 9.21 23.99
CA LEU A 602 -7.91 8.17 23.95
C LEU A 602 -8.83 8.26 25.16
N ALA A 603 -8.29 8.54 26.35
CA ALA A 603 -9.09 8.76 27.56
C ALA A 603 -10.01 9.98 27.42
N GLU A 604 -9.51 11.10 26.89
CA GLU A 604 -10.31 12.31 26.61
C GLU A 604 -11.50 12.01 25.69
N ARG A 605 -11.31 11.09 24.73
CA ARG A 605 -12.34 10.70 23.75
C ARG A 605 -13.25 9.57 24.21
N GLY A 606 -13.09 9.06 25.40
CA GLY A 606 -13.89 7.95 25.94
C GLY A 606 -13.70 6.66 25.14
N PHE A 607 -12.46 6.37 24.71
CA PHE A 607 -12.15 5.14 23.98
C PHE A 607 -12.54 3.91 24.82
N PRO A 608 -13.15 2.86 24.21
CA PRO A 608 -13.66 1.73 24.98
C PRO A 608 -12.56 0.92 25.67
N ALA A 609 -12.72 0.59 26.94
CA ALA A 609 -11.78 -0.26 27.68
C ALA A 609 -11.65 -1.70 27.12
N SER A 610 -12.64 -2.14 26.32
CA SER A 610 -12.62 -3.44 25.64
C SER A 610 -11.80 -3.45 24.36
N ALA A 611 -11.19 -2.33 23.97
CA ALA A 611 -10.38 -2.20 22.77
C ALA A 611 -9.03 -1.56 23.09
N ASP A 612 -8.01 -1.90 22.30
CA ASP A 612 -6.74 -1.22 22.24
C ASP A 612 -6.53 -0.69 20.81
N PRO A 613 -5.67 0.33 20.58
CA PRO A 613 -5.21 0.64 19.23
C PRO A 613 -4.63 -0.62 18.57
N ILE A 614 -4.59 -0.65 17.25
CA ILE A 614 -3.97 -1.78 16.50
C ILE A 614 -2.54 -2.04 16.97
N MET A 615 -1.83 -0.97 17.30
CA MET A 615 -0.49 -0.94 17.89
C MET A 615 -0.41 0.31 18.76
N GLN A 616 0.32 0.25 19.87
CA GLN A 616 0.65 1.46 20.64
C GLN A 616 1.51 2.41 19.81
N ALA A 617 1.47 3.71 20.13
CA ALA A 617 2.18 4.75 19.40
C ALA A 617 3.68 4.45 19.22
N SER A 618 4.37 3.86 20.21
CA SER A 618 5.78 3.45 20.09
C SER A 618 6.06 2.37 19.05
N ALA A 619 5.05 1.60 18.64
CA ALA A 619 5.14 0.52 17.65
C ALA A 619 4.38 0.83 16.36
N ALA A 620 3.66 1.94 16.27
CA ALA A 620 2.83 2.32 15.13
C ALA A 620 3.68 2.78 13.95
N TYR A 621 4.35 1.84 13.27
CA TYR A 621 5.32 2.16 12.21
C TYR A 621 4.74 3.03 11.09
N HIS A 622 3.45 2.97 10.81
CA HIS A 622 2.79 3.88 9.86
C HIS A 622 2.98 5.34 10.27
N THR A 623 2.65 5.68 11.50
CA THR A 623 2.85 7.02 12.06
C THR A 623 4.30 7.49 11.95
N TRP A 624 5.26 6.58 12.02
CA TRP A 624 6.69 6.90 11.95
C TRP A 624 7.28 6.82 10.54
N SER A 625 6.61 6.17 9.58
CA SER A 625 7.06 6.10 8.19
C SER A 625 7.01 7.46 7.50
N ARG A 626 7.67 7.58 6.36
CA ARG A 626 7.69 8.80 5.56
C ARG A 626 6.35 9.08 4.91
N GLU A 627 5.69 8.02 4.42
CA GLU A 627 4.49 8.09 3.57
C GLU A 627 3.22 8.31 4.40
N TYR A 628 3.13 7.66 5.58
CA TYR A 628 1.91 7.64 6.39
C TYR A 628 1.91 8.63 7.57
N ALA A 629 3.03 9.31 7.84
CA ALA A 629 3.09 10.32 8.90
C ALA A 629 2.06 11.44 8.67
N ALA A 630 1.21 11.70 9.65
CA ALA A 630 0.03 12.57 9.55
C ALA A 630 -0.96 12.17 8.44
N ASN A 631 -0.88 10.92 7.95
CA ASN A 631 -1.67 10.41 6.84
C ASN A 631 -2.47 9.14 7.19
N VAL A 632 -2.45 8.67 8.42
CA VAL A 632 -3.16 7.42 8.79
C VAL A 632 -4.67 7.52 8.54
N TYR A 633 -5.26 8.73 8.61
CA TYR A 633 -6.68 8.97 8.29
C TYR A 633 -7.05 8.56 6.84
N THR A 634 -6.09 8.42 5.95
CA THR A 634 -6.28 8.14 4.52
C THR A 634 -7.16 6.90 4.25
N TYR A 635 -7.01 5.85 5.05
CA TYR A 635 -7.83 4.64 4.89
C TYR A 635 -9.33 4.92 5.14
N LEU A 636 -9.65 5.69 6.19
CA LEU A 636 -11.03 6.11 6.46
C LEU A 636 -11.56 7.00 5.33
N TRP A 637 -10.76 7.98 4.91
CA TRP A 637 -11.16 8.90 3.86
C TRP A 637 -11.40 8.20 2.53
N SER A 638 -10.50 7.31 2.12
CA SER A 638 -10.63 6.55 0.88
C SER A 638 -11.85 5.62 0.91
N ASP A 639 -12.14 4.98 2.05
CA ASP A 639 -13.36 4.16 2.23
C ASP A 639 -14.64 4.99 2.14
N ILE A 640 -14.64 6.20 2.71
CA ILE A 640 -15.76 7.16 2.60
C ILE A 640 -15.98 7.53 1.14
N LEU A 641 -14.92 7.92 0.43
CA LEU A 641 -15.00 8.30 -0.98
C LEU A 641 -15.47 7.13 -1.87
N ALA A 642 -14.93 5.93 -1.64
CA ALA A 642 -15.35 4.73 -2.36
C ALA A 642 -16.83 4.36 -2.06
N ALA A 643 -17.29 4.58 -0.82
CA ALA A 643 -18.69 4.39 -0.47
C ALA A 643 -19.60 5.38 -1.17
N ASP A 644 -19.22 6.64 -1.19
CA ASP A 644 -19.98 7.73 -1.81
C ASP A 644 -20.03 7.59 -3.34
N LEU A 645 -18.90 7.26 -3.98
CA LEU A 645 -18.85 7.00 -5.43
C LEU A 645 -19.70 5.78 -5.83
N ALA A 646 -19.72 4.74 -5.01
CA ALA A 646 -20.56 3.57 -5.27
C ALA A 646 -22.05 3.87 -5.28
N GLU A 647 -22.52 4.88 -4.52
CA GLU A 647 -23.93 5.26 -4.53
C GLU A 647 -24.41 5.68 -5.92
N VAL A 648 -23.54 6.26 -6.75
CA VAL A 648 -23.88 6.64 -8.13
C VAL A 648 -24.18 5.40 -8.97
N PHE A 649 -23.32 4.37 -8.86
CA PHE A 649 -23.54 3.08 -9.52
C PHE A 649 -24.81 2.38 -9.02
N LEU A 650 -25.01 2.34 -7.70
CA LEU A 650 -26.15 1.64 -7.09
C LEU A 650 -27.50 2.27 -7.45
N ARG A 651 -27.53 3.55 -7.87
CA ARG A 651 -28.75 4.21 -8.38
C ARG A 651 -28.99 3.93 -9.86
N ALA A 652 -27.99 3.45 -10.60
CA ALA A 652 -28.12 3.11 -12.00
C ALA A 652 -28.88 1.77 -12.17
N PRO A 653 -29.63 1.57 -13.29
CA PRO A 653 -30.43 0.37 -13.50
C PRO A 653 -29.66 -0.95 -13.45
N GLY A 654 -28.41 -0.96 -13.90
CA GLY A 654 -27.50 -2.12 -13.89
C GLY A 654 -26.67 -2.25 -12.60
N GLY A 655 -26.88 -1.37 -11.59
CA GLY A 655 -26.11 -1.36 -10.36
C GLY A 655 -24.62 -1.16 -10.62
N LEU A 656 -23.77 -1.87 -9.88
CA LEU A 656 -22.30 -1.82 -10.04
C LEU A 656 -21.82 -2.25 -11.46
N HIS A 657 -22.61 -3.03 -12.19
CA HIS A 657 -22.31 -3.45 -13.56
C HIS A 657 -22.95 -2.58 -14.64
N ASP A 658 -23.53 -1.44 -14.25
CA ASP A 658 -24.12 -0.51 -15.20
C ASP A 658 -23.06 0.10 -16.10
N ARG A 659 -23.24 -0.09 -17.42
CA ARG A 659 -22.27 0.32 -18.42
C ARG A 659 -22.16 1.84 -18.54
N GLU A 660 -23.27 2.55 -18.48
CA GLU A 660 -23.31 4.01 -18.64
C GLU A 660 -22.65 4.68 -17.40
N ALA A 661 -22.98 4.21 -16.19
CA ALA A 661 -22.32 4.66 -14.97
C ALA A 661 -20.82 4.35 -15.00
N GLY A 662 -20.42 3.17 -15.49
CA GLY A 662 -19.03 2.78 -15.68
C GLY A 662 -18.27 3.66 -16.68
N GLU A 663 -18.82 3.95 -17.85
CA GLU A 663 -18.23 4.87 -18.83
C GLU A 663 -18.08 6.28 -18.25
N ARG A 664 -19.10 6.77 -17.55
CA ARG A 664 -19.03 8.07 -16.88
C ARG A 664 -17.91 8.11 -15.83
N TYR A 665 -17.78 7.08 -14.99
CA TYR A 665 -16.70 7.00 -14.00
C TYR A 665 -15.32 6.92 -14.67
N PHE A 666 -15.22 6.11 -15.73
CA PHE A 666 -14.01 6.01 -16.53
C PHE A 666 -13.59 7.38 -17.09
N ASP A 667 -14.49 8.11 -17.74
CA ASP A 667 -14.17 9.36 -18.44
C ASP A 667 -13.92 10.54 -17.49
N THR A 668 -14.59 10.58 -16.32
CA THR A 668 -14.49 11.71 -15.40
C THR A 668 -13.45 11.51 -14.30
N VAL A 669 -13.15 10.26 -13.90
CA VAL A 669 -12.23 9.97 -12.78
C VAL A 669 -11.03 9.17 -13.26
N LEU A 670 -11.22 7.92 -13.69
CA LEU A 670 -10.10 7.02 -13.96
C LEU A 670 -9.16 7.52 -15.06
N SER A 671 -9.73 7.95 -16.22
CA SER A 671 -8.92 8.37 -17.37
C SER A 671 -8.25 9.72 -17.18
N ARG A 672 -8.79 10.54 -16.30
CA ARG A 672 -8.22 11.86 -16.00
C ARG A 672 -6.99 11.76 -15.10
N ALA A 673 -6.92 10.75 -14.25
CA ALA A 673 -5.80 10.58 -13.34
C ALA A 673 -5.52 11.89 -12.57
N ASN A 674 -4.28 12.42 -12.60
CA ASN A 674 -3.95 13.72 -12.00
C ASN A 674 -3.80 14.87 -13.02
N ARG A 675 -4.41 14.71 -14.22
CA ARG A 675 -4.42 15.76 -15.26
C ARG A 675 -5.24 16.99 -14.84
N VAL A 676 -6.15 16.80 -13.90
CA VAL A 676 -6.93 17.84 -13.24
C VAL A 676 -6.93 17.58 -11.74
N PRO A 677 -7.19 18.59 -10.89
CA PRO A 677 -7.38 18.35 -9.46
C PRO A 677 -8.46 17.28 -9.22
N ILE A 678 -8.15 16.31 -8.36
CA ILE A 678 -9.01 15.14 -8.16
C ILE A 678 -10.39 15.53 -7.57
N GLU A 679 -10.45 16.59 -6.78
CA GLU A 679 -11.69 17.15 -6.26
C GLU A 679 -12.62 17.66 -7.38
N GLN A 680 -12.04 18.19 -8.46
CA GLN A 680 -12.79 18.60 -9.64
C GLN A 680 -13.36 17.36 -10.35
N ALA A 681 -12.52 16.35 -10.62
CA ALA A 681 -12.94 15.09 -11.23
C ALA A 681 -14.06 14.42 -10.42
N TYR A 682 -13.92 14.40 -9.09
CA TYR A 682 -14.91 13.86 -8.16
C TYR A 682 -16.25 14.61 -8.27
N ARG A 683 -16.23 15.95 -8.20
CA ARG A 683 -17.44 16.78 -8.31
C ARG A 683 -18.13 16.64 -9.65
N GLU A 684 -17.40 16.53 -10.75
CA GLU A 684 -17.95 16.31 -12.09
C GLU A 684 -18.63 14.95 -12.20
N TYR A 685 -18.08 13.91 -11.56
CA TYR A 685 -18.71 12.59 -11.51
C TYR A 685 -19.93 12.56 -10.61
N HIS A 686 -19.80 13.05 -9.37
CA HIS A 686 -20.83 12.92 -8.34
C HIS A 686 -21.90 14.02 -8.41
N GLY A 687 -21.57 15.19 -8.94
CA GLY A 687 -22.43 16.38 -8.97
C GLY A 687 -22.40 17.21 -7.68
N ARG A 688 -21.63 16.80 -6.66
CA ARG A 688 -21.47 17.46 -5.37
C ARG A 688 -20.10 17.17 -4.74
N PRO A 689 -19.69 17.89 -3.67
CA PRO A 689 -18.57 17.48 -2.84
C PRO A 689 -18.79 16.10 -2.18
N PRO A 690 -17.72 15.45 -1.69
CA PRO A 690 -17.83 14.20 -0.93
C PRO A 690 -18.75 14.31 0.28
N ASP A 691 -19.50 13.25 0.56
CA ASP A 691 -20.33 13.11 1.76
C ASP A 691 -19.60 12.25 2.79
N GLU A 692 -19.13 12.89 3.86
CA GLU A 692 -18.34 12.26 4.93
C GLU A 692 -19.12 11.20 5.72
N THR A 693 -20.44 11.13 5.54
CA THR A 693 -21.32 10.14 6.19
C THR A 693 -21.66 8.93 5.31
N ALA A 694 -21.14 8.86 4.09
CA ALA A 694 -21.46 7.77 3.16
C ALA A 694 -21.10 6.39 3.73
N LEU A 695 -19.99 6.29 4.47
CA LEU A 695 -19.56 5.04 5.08
C LEU A 695 -20.45 4.65 6.28
N ILE A 696 -20.94 5.63 7.04
CA ILE A 696 -21.92 5.42 8.10
C ILE A 696 -23.21 4.83 7.52
N ARG A 697 -23.69 5.37 6.39
CA ARG A 697 -24.87 4.84 5.69
C ARG A 697 -24.64 3.42 5.17
N ARG A 698 -23.48 3.17 4.55
CA ARG A 698 -23.13 1.85 4.02
C ARG A 698 -23.23 0.74 5.07
N PHE A 699 -22.73 0.98 6.26
CA PHE A 699 -22.70 -0.01 7.34
C PHE A 699 -23.87 0.14 8.32
N GLY A 700 -24.80 1.07 8.10
CA GLY A 700 -25.94 1.30 8.97
C GLY A 700 -25.55 1.74 10.39
N LEU A 701 -24.39 2.39 10.57
CA LEU A 701 -23.84 2.70 11.89
C LEU A 701 -24.68 3.73 12.67
N GLY A 702 -25.43 4.60 11.98
CA GLY A 702 -26.26 5.64 12.58
C GLY A 702 -27.71 5.24 12.92
N LYS A 703 -28.13 4.01 12.65
CA LYS A 703 -29.50 3.58 12.95
C LYS A 703 -29.58 3.07 14.40
N GLU A 704 -30.40 3.73 15.23
CA GLU A 704 -30.88 3.15 16.48
C GLU A 704 -31.75 1.93 16.13
N GLY A 705 -31.33 0.76 16.63
CA GLY A 705 -32.06 -0.51 16.70
C GLY A 705 -33.22 -0.73 15.73
N GLY A 706 -32.95 -1.11 14.50
CA GLY A 706 -33.95 -1.61 13.57
C GLY A 706 -33.49 -2.95 13.01
N ASN A 707 -34.23 -4.01 13.30
CA ASN A 707 -34.04 -5.39 12.87
C ASN A 707 -33.55 -5.50 11.42
N HIS A 708 -32.49 -6.26 11.23
CA HIS A 708 -32.13 -6.86 9.93
C HIS A 708 -32.50 -8.33 9.93
#